data_ba2fd9b55b33fe286086bd8c1c6927b2
#
_entry.id   ba2fd9b55b33fe286086bd8c1c6927b2
#
_cell.length_a   1.000
_cell.length_b   1.000
_cell.length_c   1.000
_cell.angle_alpha   90.00
_cell.angle_beta   90.00
_cell.angle_gamma   90.00
#
_symmetry.space_group_name_H-M   'P 1'
#
loop_
_entity.id
_entity.type
_entity.pdbx_description
1 polymer ?
#
loop_
_entity_poly.entity_id
_entity_poly.type
_entity_poly.pdbx_seq_one_letter_code
_entity_poly.pdbx_strand_id
1 'polypeptide(L)'
;MHHLKRKTLPFTSIVGQDDMKFSLILNAINPRIGGVLIRGDKGTAKSTAVRALADLLETIPVVEGCPFNCDPENPEDMCDLCFEKSRADLIRRTEKKTPVIDLPLGATEDRVVGSLNVERAIKDGIKALEPGILGACNRGILYIDEVNLLDDHVADVLLDSAAMGVNIVEREGVSVAHPSRFILVGTMNPEEGEIRPQLLDRFGLQVSVSGIDDVDLRVQIAKMADAFDSDPEAFAEKCRQSQMELKENISQARKILRSVSMSDDLLRSVAGICIDLGVKTHRAEIVISRTAKTIAAFDGRTEVNREDVKKAMELALAHRMRSRPFEPPTLNKEKLEKSMSQHQHEKQHQHQNPKPQEKQEQQPREPDERQEANQTQAAMPQEQVFEIGTPIDVRAISMTRKRDRIARRKTNGRRMNTIALRNRGRYLRQRMPQEGKDIAIDATIRAAAPYQMTRIGPNAVKVLSEDIREKERVGKTSAVVLFVVDASGSMGAMQRMESAKGAVLSMLMDSYQKRDKVGMIAFKGKEAELILPPCSSVDLALSRLRELPTGGKTPLSAGLSKGLQLLQGELRKDEETKPMMVLISDGRANVGMGGKIKDEIIEISEKSKQLGVHTIVIDTEVVESSFMDMRLGYCREIAETAGGKYYPVSGLSPEALYNIVDVEQKLLFESNT
;
A
#
# COMPACT_ATOMS: atom_id res chain seq x y z
N MET A 1 25.82 -21.61 -19.43
CA MET A 1 24.48 -22.16 -19.19
C MET A 1 24.49 -22.88 -17.86
N HIS A 2 23.76 -22.39 -16.86
CA HIS A 2 23.79 -22.98 -15.53
C HIS A 2 22.98 -24.28 -15.52
N HIS A 3 23.65 -25.41 -15.26
CA HIS A 3 23.03 -26.74 -15.07
C HIS A 3 22.23 -26.88 -13.76
N LEU A 4 22.13 -25.81 -12.95
CA LEU A 4 21.40 -25.77 -11.68
C LEU A 4 19.91 -25.45 -11.90
N LYS A 5 19.16 -26.37 -12.50
CA LYS A 5 17.70 -26.32 -12.43
C LYS A 5 17.28 -26.91 -11.09
N ARG A 6 16.87 -26.07 -10.14
CA ARG A 6 16.16 -26.55 -8.95
C ARG A 6 14.87 -27.23 -9.42
N LYS A 7 14.72 -28.51 -9.06
CA LYS A 7 13.45 -29.22 -9.26
C LYS A 7 12.42 -28.60 -8.36
N THR A 8 11.26 -28.34 -8.91
CA THR A 8 10.11 -27.75 -8.17
C THR A 8 9.17 -28.86 -7.72
N LEU A 9 8.61 -28.71 -6.52
CA LEU A 9 7.58 -29.62 -6.00
C LEU A 9 6.39 -29.60 -6.96
N PRO A 10 5.82 -30.76 -7.39
CA PRO A 10 4.66 -30.80 -8.27
C PRO A 10 3.47 -30.04 -7.70
N PHE A 11 2.74 -29.27 -8.53
CA PHE A 11 1.63 -28.43 -8.08
C PHE A 11 0.51 -29.25 -7.40
N THR A 12 0.20 -30.43 -7.92
CA THR A 12 -0.83 -31.32 -7.39
C THR A 12 -0.46 -31.92 -6.03
N SER A 13 0.82 -31.91 -5.65
CA SER A 13 1.27 -32.41 -4.36
C SER A 13 1.19 -31.37 -3.24
N ILE A 14 0.87 -30.11 -3.54
CA ILE A 14 0.73 -29.07 -2.52
C ILE A 14 -0.51 -29.36 -1.66
N VAL A 15 -0.28 -29.61 -0.37
CA VAL A 15 -1.34 -29.94 0.60
C VAL A 15 -2.08 -28.72 1.06
N GLY A 16 -3.41 -28.77 1.10
CA GLY A 16 -4.27 -27.66 1.49
C GLY A 16 -4.22 -26.47 0.53
N GLN A 17 -4.54 -25.28 1.03
CA GLN A 17 -4.48 -23.99 0.31
C GLN A 17 -5.29 -24.01 -1.00
N ASP A 18 -6.50 -24.61 -0.98
CA ASP A 18 -7.27 -24.90 -2.19
C ASP A 18 -7.73 -23.62 -2.91
N ASP A 19 -8.11 -22.56 -2.17
CA ASP A 19 -8.47 -21.27 -2.76
C ASP A 19 -7.28 -20.61 -3.50
N MET A 20 -6.06 -20.76 -2.96
CA MET A 20 -4.85 -20.27 -3.62
C MET A 20 -4.58 -21.05 -4.92
N LYS A 21 -4.59 -22.37 -4.86
CA LYS A 21 -4.40 -23.24 -6.04
C LYS A 21 -5.46 -22.94 -7.09
N PHE A 22 -6.72 -22.84 -6.68
CA PHE A 22 -7.83 -22.56 -7.58
C PHE A 22 -7.69 -21.19 -8.27
N SER A 23 -7.38 -20.12 -7.51
CA SER A 23 -7.18 -18.80 -8.08
C SER A 23 -6.01 -18.73 -9.06
N LEU A 24 -4.93 -19.44 -8.80
CA LEU A 24 -3.80 -19.56 -9.70
C LEU A 24 -4.20 -20.28 -11.00
N ILE A 25 -4.95 -21.39 -10.91
CA ILE A 25 -5.48 -22.12 -12.07
C ILE A 25 -6.41 -21.24 -12.90
N LEU A 26 -7.33 -20.51 -12.27
CA LEU A 26 -8.25 -19.60 -12.98
C LEU A 26 -7.50 -18.52 -13.78
N ASN A 27 -6.45 -17.93 -13.21
CA ASN A 27 -5.61 -16.98 -13.94
C ASN A 27 -4.75 -17.63 -15.02
N ALA A 28 -4.35 -18.89 -14.82
CA ALA A 28 -3.67 -19.66 -15.86
C ALA A 28 -4.59 -19.93 -17.05
N ILE A 29 -5.88 -20.21 -16.82
CA ILE A 29 -6.88 -20.41 -17.88
C ILE A 29 -7.19 -19.07 -18.58
N ASN A 30 -7.42 -18.01 -17.80
CA ASN A 30 -7.84 -16.70 -18.29
C ASN A 30 -6.98 -15.54 -17.72
N PRO A 31 -5.87 -15.19 -18.37
CA PRO A 31 -5.02 -14.07 -17.92
C PRO A 31 -5.74 -12.72 -17.84
N ARG A 32 -6.89 -12.55 -18.55
CA ARG A 32 -7.69 -11.33 -18.54
C ARG A 32 -8.42 -11.06 -17.21
N ILE A 33 -8.41 -12.02 -16.27
CA ILE A 33 -8.88 -11.82 -14.88
C ILE A 33 -8.05 -10.71 -14.21
N GLY A 34 -6.73 -10.65 -14.48
CA GLY A 34 -5.88 -9.53 -14.03
C GLY A 34 -4.97 -9.88 -12.86
N GLY A 35 -4.69 -11.18 -12.64
CA GLY A 35 -3.70 -11.63 -11.64
C GLY A 35 -4.27 -11.97 -10.28
N VAL A 36 -3.40 -12.47 -9.40
CA VAL A 36 -3.74 -12.94 -8.04
C VAL A 36 -2.85 -12.29 -7.01
N LEU A 37 -3.46 -11.77 -5.94
CA LEU A 37 -2.78 -11.38 -4.72
C LEU A 37 -2.94 -12.47 -3.66
N ILE A 38 -1.84 -13.04 -3.20
CA ILE A 38 -1.81 -14.06 -2.15
C ILE A 38 -1.36 -13.41 -0.85
N ARG A 39 -2.29 -13.21 0.07
CA ARG A 39 -2.05 -12.62 1.39
C ARG A 39 -1.85 -13.72 2.41
N GLY A 40 -0.80 -13.65 3.23
CA GLY A 40 -0.62 -14.63 4.32
C GLY A 40 0.81 -14.72 4.84
N ASP A 41 1.00 -15.53 5.87
CA ASP A 41 2.23 -15.65 6.64
C ASP A 41 3.38 -16.29 5.85
N LYS A 42 4.60 -16.05 6.31
CA LYS A 42 5.81 -16.68 5.74
C LYS A 42 5.75 -18.20 5.91
N GLY A 43 6.33 -18.93 4.94
CA GLY A 43 6.41 -20.40 5.02
C GLY A 43 5.15 -21.18 4.57
N THR A 44 4.13 -20.52 4.01
CA THR A 44 2.89 -21.16 3.56
C THR A 44 2.91 -21.64 2.10
N ALA A 45 4.08 -21.95 1.55
CA ALA A 45 4.34 -22.49 0.20
C ALA A 45 3.84 -21.62 -0.99
N LYS A 46 3.64 -20.29 -0.78
CA LYS A 46 3.16 -19.36 -1.82
C LYS A 46 4.05 -19.35 -3.06
N SER A 47 5.35 -19.09 -2.90
CA SER A 47 6.33 -19.06 -3.99
C SER A 47 6.53 -20.42 -4.65
N THR A 48 6.41 -21.51 -3.89
CA THR A 48 6.47 -22.87 -4.42
C THR A 48 5.29 -23.14 -5.35
N ALA A 49 4.06 -22.74 -4.97
CA ALA A 49 2.87 -22.93 -5.77
C ALA A 49 2.94 -22.18 -7.12
N VAL A 50 3.42 -20.93 -7.10
CA VAL A 50 3.56 -20.12 -8.33
C VAL A 50 4.58 -20.74 -9.30
N ARG A 51 5.71 -21.20 -8.80
CA ARG A 51 6.72 -21.85 -9.63
C ARG A 51 6.24 -23.22 -10.18
N ALA A 52 5.55 -23.98 -9.35
CA ALA A 52 4.97 -25.26 -9.75
C ALA A 52 3.86 -25.11 -10.81
N LEU A 53 3.12 -23.99 -10.79
CA LEU A 53 2.12 -23.68 -11.81
C LEU A 53 2.72 -23.62 -13.23
N ALA A 54 3.97 -23.16 -13.36
CA ALA A 54 4.65 -23.05 -14.64
C ALA A 54 4.78 -24.40 -15.38
N ASP A 55 4.96 -25.48 -14.63
CA ASP A 55 5.09 -26.81 -15.20
C ASP A 55 3.73 -27.40 -15.68
N LEU A 56 2.62 -26.82 -15.24
CA LEU A 56 1.28 -27.14 -15.73
C LEU A 56 0.91 -26.39 -17.02
N LEU A 57 1.61 -25.30 -17.33
CA LEU A 57 1.30 -24.51 -18.52
C LEU A 57 1.88 -25.18 -19.77
N GLU A 58 1.17 -25.03 -20.89
CA GLU A 58 1.63 -25.48 -22.19
C GLU A 58 2.81 -24.64 -22.67
N THR A 59 3.58 -25.21 -23.62
CA THR A 59 4.53 -24.44 -24.40
C THR A 59 3.79 -23.39 -25.22
N ILE A 60 4.41 -22.22 -25.38
CA ILE A 60 3.86 -21.14 -26.21
C ILE A 60 4.62 -21.09 -27.54
N PRO A 61 3.92 -20.96 -28.69
CA PRO A 61 4.57 -20.66 -29.95
C PRO A 61 5.13 -19.24 -29.90
N VAL A 62 6.39 -19.07 -30.28
CA VAL A 62 7.05 -17.76 -30.32
C VAL A 62 7.82 -17.60 -31.64
N VAL A 63 8.04 -16.34 -32.02
CA VAL A 63 8.92 -16.02 -33.17
C VAL A 63 10.36 -16.36 -32.79
N GLU A 64 11.05 -17.13 -33.63
CA GLU A 64 12.44 -17.55 -33.41
C GLU A 64 13.37 -16.33 -33.29
N GLY A 65 14.17 -16.33 -32.21
CA GLY A 65 15.12 -15.22 -31.92
C GLY A 65 14.47 -13.92 -31.44
N CYS A 66 13.15 -13.89 -31.20
CA CYS A 66 12.50 -12.73 -30.62
C CYS A 66 12.69 -12.69 -29.10
N PRO A 67 13.22 -11.60 -28.53
CA PRO A 67 13.43 -11.48 -27.09
C PRO A 67 12.12 -11.21 -26.32
N PHE A 68 11.06 -10.78 -27.01
CA PHE A 68 9.79 -10.38 -26.42
C PHE A 68 8.72 -11.47 -26.46
N ASN A 69 9.06 -12.71 -26.82
CA ASN A 69 8.13 -13.84 -26.94
C ASN A 69 6.87 -13.50 -27.78
N CYS A 70 7.03 -12.78 -28.88
CA CYS A 70 5.94 -12.41 -29.77
C CYS A 70 5.19 -13.63 -30.32
N ASP A 71 3.86 -13.50 -30.48
CA ASP A 71 3.01 -14.55 -31.03
C ASP A 71 3.15 -14.58 -32.55
N PRO A 72 3.59 -15.70 -33.15
CA PRO A 72 3.69 -15.79 -34.61
C PRO A 72 2.33 -15.81 -35.32
N GLU A 73 1.22 -16.05 -34.60
CA GLU A 73 -0.13 -16.12 -35.17
C GLU A 73 -0.92 -14.83 -35.05
N ASN A 74 -0.45 -13.88 -34.21
CA ASN A 74 -1.14 -12.62 -33.97
C ASN A 74 -0.25 -11.41 -34.30
N PRO A 75 -0.33 -10.85 -35.53
CA PRO A 75 0.48 -9.70 -35.93
C PRO A 75 0.28 -8.44 -35.07
N GLU A 76 -0.92 -8.27 -34.46
CA GLU A 76 -1.22 -7.10 -33.60
C GLU A 76 -0.45 -7.15 -32.28
N ASP A 77 0.01 -8.32 -31.85
CA ASP A 77 0.76 -8.53 -30.61
C ASP A 77 2.25 -8.80 -30.87
N MET A 78 2.80 -8.19 -31.92
CA MET A 78 4.22 -8.29 -32.27
C MET A 78 4.97 -7.00 -31.96
N CYS A 79 6.26 -7.10 -31.65
CA CYS A 79 7.17 -5.94 -31.68
C CYS A 79 7.46 -5.55 -33.13
N ASP A 80 7.95 -4.32 -33.33
CA ASP A 80 8.19 -3.76 -34.67
C ASP A 80 9.01 -4.67 -35.58
N LEU A 81 10.09 -5.26 -35.06
CA LEU A 81 10.94 -6.20 -35.81
C LEU A 81 10.22 -7.48 -36.24
N CYS A 82 9.37 -8.03 -35.37
CA CYS A 82 8.59 -9.22 -35.72
C CYS A 82 7.47 -8.89 -36.70
N PHE A 83 6.87 -7.72 -36.58
CA PHE A 83 5.85 -7.23 -37.50
C PHE A 83 6.41 -7.04 -38.91
N GLU A 84 7.60 -6.46 -39.05
CA GLU A 84 8.29 -6.33 -40.34
C GLU A 84 8.61 -7.73 -40.94
N LYS A 85 9.12 -8.66 -40.12
CA LYS A 85 9.37 -10.06 -40.57
C LYS A 85 8.08 -10.77 -41.00
N SER A 86 6.95 -10.49 -40.32
CA SER A 86 5.64 -11.02 -40.66
C SER A 86 5.19 -10.56 -42.05
N ARG A 87 5.35 -9.28 -42.35
CA ARG A 87 5.00 -8.73 -43.67
C ARG A 87 5.87 -9.26 -44.82
N ALA A 88 7.12 -9.63 -44.49
CA ALA A 88 8.06 -10.21 -45.43
C ALA A 88 7.95 -11.75 -45.55
N ASP A 89 7.01 -12.40 -44.86
CA ASP A 89 6.85 -13.84 -44.74
C ASP A 89 8.11 -14.62 -44.28
N LEU A 90 8.89 -13.94 -43.40
CA LEU A 90 10.17 -14.44 -42.88
C LEU A 90 10.06 -14.99 -41.46
N ILE A 91 8.84 -15.18 -40.94
CA ILE A 91 8.64 -15.67 -39.58
C ILE A 91 8.98 -17.16 -39.48
N ARG A 92 9.92 -17.48 -38.59
CA ARG A 92 10.16 -18.84 -38.11
C ARG A 92 9.53 -19.02 -36.75
N ARG A 93 8.83 -20.16 -36.56
CA ARG A 93 8.14 -20.52 -35.32
C ARG A 93 9.02 -21.44 -34.48
N THR A 94 9.04 -21.23 -33.19
CA THR A 94 9.64 -22.17 -32.24
C THR A 94 8.75 -22.26 -31.00
N GLU A 95 8.83 -23.35 -30.26
CA GLU A 95 8.12 -23.52 -29.01
C GLU A 95 8.99 -23.19 -27.83
N LYS A 96 8.44 -22.49 -26.88
CA LYS A 96 9.11 -22.08 -25.62
C LYS A 96 8.23 -22.45 -24.45
N LYS A 97 8.81 -22.91 -23.32
CA LYS A 97 8.09 -23.03 -22.05
C LYS A 97 7.57 -21.65 -21.64
N THR A 98 6.35 -21.60 -21.13
CA THR A 98 5.79 -20.37 -20.55
C THR A 98 6.74 -19.77 -19.52
N PRO A 99 7.23 -18.53 -19.70
CA PRO A 99 8.21 -17.93 -18.80
C PRO A 99 7.57 -17.59 -17.46
N VAL A 100 8.27 -17.89 -16.37
CA VAL A 100 7.98 -17.36 -15.03
C VAL A 100 9.17 -16.54 -14.58
N ILE A 101 8.94 -15.27 -14.39
CA ILE A 101 9.98 -14.29 -14.06
C ILE A 101 9.73 -13.76 -12.66
N ASP A 102 10.72 -13.93 -11.80
CA ASP A 102 10.72 -13.32 -10.47
C ASP A 102 11.18 -11.86 -10.58
N LEU A 103 10.39 -10.93 -10.03
CA LEU A 103 10.79 -9.52 -9.92
C LEU A 103 11.55 -9.31 -8.60
N PRO A 104 12.84 -8.98 -8.64
CA PRO A 104 13.58 -8.66 -7.43
C PRO A 104 13.09 -7.36 -6.81
N LEU A 105 12.91 -7.29 -5.49
CA LEU A 105 12.52 -6.06 -4.76
C LEU A 105 13.46 -4.88 -5.01
N GLY A 106 14.73 -5.17 -5.30
CA GLY A 106 15.74 -4.19 -5.65
C GLY A 106 15.85 -3.87 -7.15
N ALA A 107 14.91 -4.29 -7.99
CA ALA A 107 14.96 -4.01 -9.42
C ALA A 107 14.89 -2.49 -9.67
N THR A 108 15.79 -2.00 -10.51
CA THR A 108 15.73 -0.62 -11.03
C THR A 108 14.74 -0.56 -12.18
N GLU A 109 14.20 0.63 -12.46
CA GLU A 109 13.29 0.85 -13.57
C GLU A 109 13.87 0.38 -14.91
N ASP A 110 15.18 0.63 -15.16
CA ASP A 110 15.89 0.18 -16.36
C ASP A 110 15.85 -1.35 -16.54
N ARG A 111 15.98 -2.09 -15.43
CA ARG A 111 15.92 -3.55 -15.47
C ARG A 111 14.52 -4.07 -15.73
N VAL A 112 13.49 -3.32 -15.34
CA VAL A 112 12.09 -3.68 -15.54
C VAL A 112 11.65 -3.38 -16.97
N VAL A 113 11.88 -2.15 -17.43
CA VAL A 113 11.43 -1.66 -18.72
C VAL A 113 12.35 -2.13 -19.86
N GLY A 114 13.65 -2.16 -19.60
CA GLY A 114 14.71 -2.37 -20.58
C GLY A 114 15.60 -1.14 -20.75
N SER A 115 16.75 -1.34 -21.31
CA SER A 115 17.78 -0.30 -21.52
C SER A 115 18.52 -0.48 -22.84
N LEU A 116 19.40 0.48 -23.18
CA LEU A 116 20.26 0.36 -24.34
C LEU A 116 21.21 -0.85 -24.19
N ASN A 117 21.32 -1.68 -25.22
CA ASN A 117 22.34 -2.73 -25.28
C ASN A 117 23.70 -2.11 -25.56
N VAL A 118 24.47 -1.93 -24.47
CA VAL A 118 25.77 -1.26 -24.49
C VAL A 118 26.79 -1.99 -25.37
N GLU A 119 26.78 -3.32 -25.37
CA GLU A 119 27.73 -4.11 -26.16
C GLU A 119 27.53 -3.88 -27.66
N ARG A 120 26.30 -3.95 -28.15
CA ARG A 120 25.98 -3.70 -29.56
C ARG A 120 26.19 -2.25 -29.95
N ALA A 121 25.87 -1.32 -29.04
CA ALA A 121 26.10 0.10 -29.30
C ALA A 121 27.60 0.43 -29.46
N ILE A 122 28.48 -0.21 -28.66
CA ILE A 122 29.91 0.01 -28.74
C ILE A 122 30.55 -0.73 -29.94
N LYS A 123 30.18 -2.00 -30.18
CA LYS A 123 30.80 -2.80 -31.24
C LYS A 123 30.30 -2.47 -32.64
N ASP A 124 28.99 -2.32 -32.77
CA ASP A 124 28.35 -2.25 -34.07
C ASP A 124 27.85 -0.82 -34.38
N GLY A 125 27.90 0.09 -33.43
CA GLY A 125 27.31 1.44 -33.53
C GLY A 125 25.76 1.44 -33.63
N ILE A 126 25.13 0.30 -33.30
CA ILE A 126 23.69 0.13 -33.44
C ILE A 126 23.02 0.36 -32.09
N LYS A 127 22.06 1.28 -32.04
CA LYS A 127 21.19 1.48 -30.89
C LYS A 127 20.14 0.36 -30.84
N ALA A 128 20.36 -0.63 -29.99
CA ALA A 128 19.44 -1.74 -29.80
C ALA A 128 18.96 -1.79 -28.35
N LEU A 129 17.70 -2.17 -28.14
CA LEU A 129 17.13 -2.36 -26.81
C LEU A 129 17.61 -3.69 -26.23
N GLU A 130 18.11 -3.68 -24.99
CA GLU A 130 18.22 -4.86 -24.15
C GLU A 130 16.89 -5.06 -23.42
N PRO A 131 16.20 -6.19 -23.63
CA PRO A 131 14.86 -6.42 -23.08
C PRO A 131 14.89 -6.43 -21.56
N GLY A 132 13.97 -5.67 -20.94
CA GLY A 132 13.71 -5.72 -19.52
C GLY A 132 12.86 -6.95 -19.11
N ILE A 133 12.57 -7.00 -17.82
CA ILE A 133 11.71 -8.03 -17.22
C ILE A 133 10.34 -8.06 -17.88
N LEU A 134 9.76 -6.89 -18.20
CA LEU A 134 8.44 -6.79 -18.88
C LEU A 134 8.44 -7.47 -20.26
N GLY A 135 9.49 -7.32 -21.03
CA GLY A 135 9.63 -8.01 -22.31
C GLY A 135 9.81 -9.52 -22.16
N ALA A 136 10.65 -9.93 -21.20
CA ALA A 136 10.93 -11.32 -20.94
C ALA A 136 9.71 -12.11 -20.40
N CYS A 137 8.83 -11.47 -19.62
CA CYS A 137 7.64 -12.11 -19.05
C CYS A 137 6.40 -12.07 -19.97
N ASN A 138 6.49 -11.47 -21.16
CA ASN A 138 5.36 -11.44 -22.11
C ASN A 138 4.85 -12.87 -22.40
N ARG A 139 3.52 -13.04 -22.33
CA ARG A 139 2.79 -14.32 -22.44
C ARG A 139 3.14 -15.33 -21.33
N GLY A 140 3.69 -14.86 -20.20
CA GLY A 140 4.11 -15.65 -19.06
C GLY A 140 3.53 -15.17 -17.73
N ILE A 141 4.24 -15.46 -16.65
CA ILE A 141 3.89 -15.08 -15.28
C ILE A 141 4.98 -14.16 -14.73
N LEU A 142 4.56 -13.01 -14.23
CA LEU A 142 5.40 -12.12 -13.43
C LEU A 142 5.08 -12.36 -11.96
N TYR A 143 6.05 -12.86 -11.22
CA TYR A 143 5.94 -13.12 -9.79
C TYR A 143 6.65 -12.02 -8.98
N ILE A 144 5.95 -11.47 -8.01
CA ILE A 144 6.47 -10.45 -7.10
C ILE A 144 6.31 -10.97 -5.67
N ASP A 145 7.43 -11.26 -5.03
CA ASP A 145 7.43 -11.60 -3.61
C ASP A 145 7.39 -10.32 -2.78
N GLU A 146 6.56 -10.29 -1.73
CA GLU A 146 6.38 -9.13 -0.85
C GLU A 146 6.07 -7.83 -1.63
N VAL A 147 5.00 -7.87 -2.42
CA VAL A 147 4.57 -6.76 -3.31
C VAL A 147 4.34 -5.43 -2.58
N ASN A 148 4.06 -5.48 -1.27
CA ASN A 148 3.93 -4.32 -0.39
C ASN A 148 5.25 -3.55 -0.18
N LEU A 149 6.39 -4.20 -0.43
CA LEU A 149 7.72 -3.59 -0.32
C LEU A 149 8.25 -3.03 -1.66
N LEU A 150 7.49 -3.22 -2.75
CA LEU A 150 7.88 -2.77 -4.08
C LEU A 150 7.98 -1.23 -4.14
N ASP A 151 8.97 -0.74 -4.86
CA ASP A 151 9.17 0.68 -5.09
C ASP A 151 8.01 1.31 -5.88
N ASP A 152 7.70 2.55 -5.54
CA ASP A 152 6.58 3.30 -6.13
C ASP A 152 6.70 3.41 -7.65
N HIS A 153 7.87 3.79 -8.17
CA HIS A 153 8.09 3.93 -9.59
C HIS A 153 8.00 2.61 -10.36
N VAL A 154 8.59 1.57 -9.79
CA VAL A 154 8.53 0.23 -10.38
C VAL A 154 7.09 -0.27 -10.40
N ALA A 155 6.33 -0.05 -9.31
CA ALA A 155 4.93 -0.40 -9.24
C ALA A 155 4.09 0.33 -10.29
N ASP A 156 4.30 1.64 -10.48
CA ASP A 156 3.56 2.44 -11.45
C ASP A 156 3.84 1.98 -12.89
N VAL A 157 5.10 1.72 -13.25
CA VAL A 157 5.48 1.18 -14.56
C VAL A 157 4.86 -0.20 -14.82
N LEU A 158 4.87 -1.08 -13.82
CA LEU A 158 4.23 -2.38 -13.91
C LEU A 158 2.72 -2.27 -14.12
N LEU A 159 2.06 -1.33 -13.41
CA LEU A 159 0.63 -1.10 -13.51
C LEU A 159 0.23 -0.59 -14.89
N ASP A 160 1.01 0.35 -15.44
CA ASP A 160 0.75 0.91 -16.76
C ASP A 160 0.94 -0.13 -17.85
N SER A 161 2.04 -0.88 -17.80
CA SER A 161 2.31 -1.97 -18.73
C SER A 161 1.25 -3.08 -18.66
N ALA A 162 0.85 -3.51 -17.44
CA ALA A 162 -0.20 -4.51 -17.25
C ALA A 162 -1.59 -4.03 -17.72
N ALA A 163 -1.84 -2.71 -17.70
CA ALA A 163 -3.09 -2.13 -18.16
C ALA A 163 -3.18 -2.04 -19.68
N MET A 164 -2.09 -1.57 -20.31
CA MET A 164 -2.02 -1.33 -21.75
C MET A 164 -1.72 -2.63 -22.51
N GLY A 165 -1.07 -3.61 -21.88
CA GLY A 165 -0.56 -4.81 -22.54
C GLY A 165 0.61 -4.56 -23.47
N VAL A 166 1.16 -3.35 -23.42
CA VAL A 166 2.29 -2.88 -24.22
C VAL A 166 3.22 -2.07 -23.34
N ASN A 167 4.53 -2.24 -23.51
CA ASN A 167 5.55 -1.40 -22.89
C ASN A 167 6.22 -0.54 -23.94
N ILE A 168 6.29 0.77 -23.70
CA ILE A 168 6.94 1.75 -24.57
C ILE A 168 8.19 2.26 -23.87
N VAL A 169 9.33 2.07 -24.52
CA VAL A 169 10.65 2.46 -24.01
C VAL A 169 11.20 3.61 -24.83
N GLU A 170 11.20 4.81 -24.26
CA GLU A 170 11.76 6.01 -24.90
C GLU A 170 12.94 6.52 -24.08
N ARG A 171 14.13 6.00 -24.33
CA ARG A 171 15.35 6.32 -23.55
C ARG A 171 16.59 6.35 -24.42
N GLU A 172 17.49 7.27 -24.12
CA GLU A 172 18.83 7.37 -24.70
C GLU A 172 18.83 7.37 -26.25
N GLY A 173 17.73 7.90 -26.85
CA GLY A 173 17.52 7.91 -28.29
C GLY A 173 17.12 6.56 -28.89
N VAL A 174 16.64 5.63 -28.07
CA VAL A 174 15.93 4.41 -28.47
C VAL A 174 14.45 4.62 -28.18
N SER A 175 13.60 4.40 -29.19
CA SER A 175 12.14 4.34 -29.04
C SER A 175 11.68 2.98 -29.56
N VAL A 176 11.22 2.10 -28.67
CA VAL A 176 10.75 0.75 -29.00
C VAL A 176 9.49 0.46 -28.23
N ALA A 177 8.47 -0.03 -28.94
CA ALA A 177 7.27 -0.60 -28.33
C ALA A 177 7.31 -2.12 -28.45
N HIS A 178 6.92 -2.83 -27.38
CA HIS A 178 6.82 -4.27 -27.40
C HIS A 178 5.62 -4.77 -26.57
N PRO A 179 5.04 -5.91 -26.91
CA PRO A 179 3.95 -6.49 -26.15
C PRO A 179 4.43 -6.87 -24.73
N SER A 180 3.56 -6.66 -23.74
CA SER A 180 3.82 -6.92 -22.33
C SER A 180 2.55 -7.43 -21.63
N ARG A 181 2.07 -8.60 -22.08
CA ARG A 181 0.88 -9.26 -21.52
C ARG A 181 1.31 -10.42 -20.65
N PHE A 182 1.09 -10.32 -19.36
CA PHE A 182 1.51 -11.32 -18.39
C PHE A 182 0.46 -11.51 -17.28
N ILE A 183 0.52 -12.65 -16.61
CA ILE A 183 -0.25 -12.93 -15.40
C ILE A 183 0.55 -12.35 -14.23
N LEU A 184 -0.03 -11.40 -13.52
CA LEU A 184 0.58 -10.82 -12.33
C LEU A 184 0.24 -11.67 -11.11
N VAL A 185 1.26 -12.21 -10.42
CA VAL A 185 1.09 -12.90 -9.15
C VAL A 185 1.93 -12.19 -8.10
N GLY A 186 1.26 -11.67 -7.08
CA GLY A 186 1.91 -11.00 -5.95
C GLY A 186 1.69 -11.75 -4.66
N THR A 187 2.72 -11.84 -3.81
CA THR A 187 2.56 -12.26 -2.42
C THR A 187 2.67 -11.08 -1.50
N MET A 188 2.05 -11.18 -0.35
CA MET A 188 2.07 -10.14 0.68
C MET A 188 2.03 -10.79 2.05
N ASN A 189 2.87 -10.28 2.97
CA ASN A 189 2.72 -10.53 4.40
C ASN A 189 2.03 -9.32 5.05
N PRO A 190 0.87 -9.48 5.71
CA PRO A 190 0.18 -8.38 6.39
C PRO A 190 1.01 -7.68 7.46
N GLU A 191 1.93 -8.39 8.11
CA GLU A 191 2.81 -7.85 9.15
C GLU A 191 3.82 -6.81 8.61
N GLU A 192 4.16 -6.88 7.32
CA GLU A 192 5.17 -6.02 6.69
C GLU A 192 4.57 -4.75 6.05
N GLY A 193 3.27 -4.54 6.20
CA GLY A 193 2.56 -3.37 5.72
C GLY A 193 1.47 -3.68 4.69
N GLU A 194 0.69 -2.66 4.34
CA GLU A 194 -0.39 -2.78 3.38
C GLU A 194 0.05 -2.39 1.97
N ILE A 195 -0.61 -2.98 0.98
CA ILE A 195 -0.46 -2.64 -0.43
C ILE A 195 -1.22 -1.34 -0.74
N ARG A 196 -0.68 -0.54 -1.63
CA ARG A 196 -1.35 0.66 -2.14
C ARG A 196 -2.69 0.32 -2.77
N PRO A 197 -3.74 1.12 -2.52
CA PRO A 197 -5.06 0.89 -3.13
C PRO A 197 -5.03 0.80 -4.67
N GLN A 198 -4.17 1.60 -5.31
CA GLN A 198 -4.01 1.60 -6.77
C GLN A 198 -3.44 0.29 -7.30
N LEU A 199 -2.43 -0.27 -6.61
CA LEU A 199 -1.84 -1.55 -6.95
C LEU A 199 -2.78 -2.69 -6.57
N LEU A 200 -3.46 -2.58 -5.43
CA LEU A 200 -4.43 -3.56 -4.96
C LEU A 200 -5.60 -3.71 -5.94
N ASP A 201 -6.14 -2.62 -6.48
CA ASP A 201 -7.25 -2.66 -7.47
C ASP A 201 -6.84 -3.30 -8.82
N ARG A 202 -5.53 -3.39 -9.11
CA ARG A 202 -5.03 -4.06 -10.33
C ARG A 202 -5.07 -5.58 -10.25
N PHE A 203 -4.96 -6.16 -9.06
CA PHE A 203 -5.16 -7.58 -8.89
C PHE A 203 -6.62 -7.94 -9.10
N GLY A 204 -6.88 -8.91 -9.97
CA GLY A 204 -8.23 -9.42 -10.21
C GLY A 204 -8.77 -10.15 -8.99
N LEU A 205 -8.00 -11.08 -8.47
CA LEU A 205 -8.36 -11.95 -7.35
C LEU A 205 -7.46 -11.71 -6.14
N GLN A 206 -8.02 -11.93 -4.95
CA GLN A 206 -7.25 -12.00 -3.71
C GLN A 206 -7.63 -13.27 -2.94
N VAL A 207 -6.61 -13.94 -2.40
CA VAL A 207 -6.78 -15.08 -1.51
C VAL A 207 -5.99 -14.88 -0.23
N SER A 208 -6.56 -15.31 0.88
CA SER A 208 -5.88 -15.33 2.18
C SER A 208 -5.41 -16.74 2.49
N VAL A 209 -4.15 -16.87 2.84
CA VAL A 209 -3.47 -18.12 3.15
C VAL A 209 -3.01 -18.06 4.59
N SER A 210 -3.57 -18.89 5.43
CA SER A 210 -3.15 -19.05 6.83
C SER A 210 -2.34 -20.33 7.04
N GLY A 211 -1.64 -20.40 8.16
CA GLY A 211 -1.03 -21.66 8.59
C GLY A 211 -2.09 -22.76 8.75
N ILE A 212 -1.71 -23.99 8.45
CA ILE A 212 -2.59 -25.15 8.62
C ILE A 212 -2.53 -25.58 10.09
N ASP A 213 -3.67 -25.55 10.79
CA ASP A 213 -3.76 -25.94 12.21
C ASP A 213 -4.02 -27.45 12.43
N ASP A 214 -4.38 -28.15 11.36
CA ASP A 214 -4.58 -29.59 11.37
C ASP A 214 -3.26 -30.34 11.45
N VAL A 215 -3.12 -31.17 12.51
CA VAL A 215 -1.89 -31.93 12.79
C VAL A 215 -1.60 -32.96 11.71
N ASP A 216 -2.63 -33.65 11.19
CA ASP A 216 -2.47 -34.69 10.18
C ASP A 216 -2.00 -34.11 8.84
N LEU A 217 -2.54 -32.96 8.45
CA LEU A 217 -2.09 -32.24 7.27
C LEU A 217 -0.65 -31.73 7.42
N ARG A 218 -0.25 -31.25 8.60
CA ARG A 218 1.15 -30.85 8.86
C ARG A 218 2.11 -32.03 8.76
N VAL A 219 1.73 -33.18 9.32
CA VAL A 219 2.52 -34.42 9.19
C VAL A 219 2.63 -34.85 7.74
N GLN A 220 1.54 -34.72 6.96
CA GLN A 220 1.55 -35.02 5.54
C GLN A 220 2.51 -34.10 4.77
N ILE A 221 2.49 -32.80 5.05
CA ILE A 221 3.43 -31.82 4.45
C ILE A 221 4.87 -32.21 4.72
N ALA A 222 5.20 -32.54 5.99
CA ALA A 222 6.55 -32.93 6.38
C ALA A 222 7.01 -34.18 5.65
N LYS A 223 6.17 -35.21 5.61
CA LYS A 223 6.47 -36.47 4.89
C LYS A 223 6.66 -36.25 3.38
N MET A 224 5.87 -35.35 2.78
CA MET A 224 5.97 -35.05 1.35
C MET A 224 7.25 -34.25 1.04
N ALA A 225 7.62 -33.30 1.90
CA ALA A 225 8.87 -32.56 1.75
C ALA A 225 10.09 -33.49 1.86
N ASP A 226 10.11 -34.38 2.85
CA ASP A 226 11.16 -35.36 3.06
C ASP A 226 11.27 -36.36 1.88
N ALA A 227 10.13 -36.84 1.38
CA ALA A 227 10.10 -37.73 0.20
C ALA A 227 10.57 -37.02 -1.08
N PHE A 228 10.24 -35.75 -1.25
CA PHE A 228 10.71 -34.95 -2.39
C PHE A 228 12.21 -34.66 -2.28
N ASP A 229 12.72 -34.31 -1.11
CA ASP A 229 14.13 -34.02 -0.89
C ASP A 229 15.00 -35.28 -1.05
N SER A 230 14.48 -36.47 -0.70
CA SER A 230 15.18 -37.76 -0.83
C SER A 230 15.32 -38.20 -2.28
N ASP A 231 14.25 -38.17 -3.08
CA ASP A 231 14.26 -38.51 -4.50
C ASP A 231 13.22 -37.68 -5.29
N PRO A 232 13.63 -36.50 -5.79
CA PRO A 232 12.73 -35.63 -6.55
C PRO A 232 12.19 -36.25 -7.84
N GLU A 233 12.93 -37.21 -8.48
CA GLU A 233 12.50 -37.82 -9.73
C GLU A 233 11.42 -38.86 -9.51
N ALA A 234 11.63 -39.77 -8.57
CA ALA A 234 10.63 -40.78 -8.23
C ALA A 234 9.37 -40.11 -7.65
N PHE A 235 9.51 -39.04 -6.90
CA PHE A 235 8.37 -38.25 -6.38
C PHE A 235 7.58 -37.60 -7.51
N ALA A 236 8.24 -36.94 -8.46
CA ALA A 236 7.61 -36.32 -9.61
C ALA A 236 6.88 -37.36 -10.50
N GLU A 237 7.46 -38.55 -10.67
CA GLU A 237 6.83 -39.62 -11.43
C GLU A 237 5.54 -40.13 -10.79
N LYS A 238 5.49 -40.22 -9.42
CA LYS A 238 4.25 -40.56 -8.70
C LYS A 238 3.13 -39.54 -8.94
N CYS A 239 3.48 -38.26 -9.04
CA CYS A 239 2.51 -37.19 -9.26
C CYS A 239 2.18 -36.95 -10.74
N ARG A 240 2.87 -37.62 -11.66
CA ARG A 240 2.81 -37.33 -13.09
C ARG A 240 1.42 -37.43 -13.68
N GLN A 241 0.65 -38.48 -13.31
CA GLN A 241 -0.69 -38.66 -13.84
C GLN A 241 -1.61 -37.51 -13.40
N SER A 242 -1.67 -37.16 -12.12
CA SER A 242 -2.49 -36.07 -11.63
C SER A 242 -2.08 -34.70 -12.22
N GLN A 243 -0.77 -34.52 -12.48
CA GLN A 243 -0.26 -33.33 -13.16
C GLN A 243 -0.73 -33.27 -14.61
N MET A 244 -0.71 -34.40 -15.33
CA MET A 244 -1.17 -34.47 -16.72
C MET A 244 -2.68 -34.22 -16.82
N GLU A 245 -3.48 -34.83 -15.95
CA GLU A 245 -4.93 -34.60 -15.88
C GLU A 245 -5.27 -33.14 -15.65
N LEU A 246 -4.61 -32.50 -14.68
CA LEU A 246 -4.84 -31.09 -14.40
C LEU A 246 -4.41 -30.18 -15.57
N LYS A 247 -3.28 -30.48 -16.21
CA LYS A 247 -2.80 -29.76 -17.40
C LYS A 247 -3.80 -29.89 -18.56
N GLU A 248 -4.35 -31.07 -18.78
CA GLU A 248 -5.34 -31.30 -19.81
C GLU A 248 -6.65 -30.54 -19.51
N ASN A 249 -7.12 -30.57 -18.26
CA ASN A 249 -8.28 -29.80 -17.82
C ASN A 249 -8.10 -28.29 -18.05
N ILE A 250 -6.91 -27.73 -17.74
CA ILE A 250 -6.59 -26.32 -18.01
C ILE A 250 -6.64 -26.05 -19.54
N SER A 251 -6.07 -26.92 -20.34
CA SER A 251 -6.08 -26.78 -21.81
C SER A 251 -7.48 -26.83 -22.40
N GLN A 252 -8.30 -27.77 -21.95
CA GLN A 252 -9.71 -27.88 -22.38
C GLN A 252 -10.51 -26.65 -21.94
N ALA A 253 -10.36 -26.22 -20.70
CA ALA A 253 -11.01 -25.00 -20.18
C ALA A 253 -10.69 -23.76 -21.03
N ARG A 254 -9.43 -23.59 -21.47
CA ARG A 254 -9.04 -22.50 -22.37
C ARG A 254 -9.77 -22.50 -23.69
N LYS A 255 -10.01 -23.69 -24.25
CA LYS A 255 -10.74 -23.87 -25.52
C LYS A 255 -12.22 -23.56 -25.37
N ILE A 256 -12.84 -24.04 -24.28
CA ILE A 256 -14.27 -23.84 -23.97
C ILE A 256 -14.57 -22.39 -23.57
N LEU A 257 -13.65 -21.69 -22.93
CA LEU A 257 -13.85 -20.36 -22.36
C LEU A 257 -14.47 -19.35 -23.34
N ARG A 258 -14.13 -19.46 -24.63
CA ARG A 258 -14.66 -18.54 -25.67
C ARG A 258 -16.15 -18.77 -25.94
N SER A 259 -16.68 -19.97 -25.67
CA SER A 259 -18.07 -20.33 -25.86
C SER A 259 -18.94 -20.14 -24.61
N VAL A 260 -18.31 -19.82 -23.44
CA VAL A 260 -19.06 -19.66 -22.20
C VAL A 260 -19.84 -18.37 -22.20
N SER A 261 -21.16 -18.49 -22.02
CA SER A 261 -22.10 -17.37 -21.87
C SER A 261 -22.50 -17.13 -20.41
N MET A 262 -22.87 -15.92 -20.10
CA MET A 262 -23.44 -15.51 -18.82
C MET A 262 -24.73 -14.74 -19.12
N SER A 263 -25.83 -15.12 -18.48
CA SER A 263 -27.13 -14.46 -18.70
C SER A 263 -27.13 -13.02 -18.19
N ASP A 264 -27.90 -12.15 -18.84
CA ASP A 264 -28.09 -10.74 -18.42
C ASP A 264 -28.66 -10.64 -17.01
N ASP A 265 -29.43 -11.61 -16.59
CA ASP A 265 -29.98 -11.69 -15.23
C ASP A 265 -28.91 -11.87 -14.17
N LEU A 266 -27.92 -12.73 -14.43
CA LEU A 266 -26.78 -12.91 -13.55
C LEU A 266 -25.90 -11.65 -13.52
N LEU A 267 -25.71 -10.99 -14.68
CA LEU A 267 -24.96 -9.73 -14.76
C LEU A 267 -25.64 -8.61 -13.96
N ARG A 268 -26.96 -8.50 -14.05
CA ARG A 268 -27.75 -7.54 -13.24
C ARG A 268 -27.62 -7.85 -11.76
N SER A 269 -27.69 -9.11 -11.36
CA SER A 269 -27.51 -9.54 -9.98
C SER A 269 -26.10 -9.18 -9.45
N VAL A 270 -25.07 -9.40 -10.25
CA VAL A 270 -23.68 -9.01 -9.90
C VAL A 270 -23.59 -7.50 -9.67
N ALA A 271 -24.14 -6.69 -10.59
CA ALA A 271 -24.11 -5.24 -10.47
C ALA A 271 -24.90 -4.76 -9.23
N GLY A 272 -26.09 -5.31 -8.96
CA GLY A 272 -26.87 -4.99 -7.77
C GLY A 272 -26.12 -5.28 -6.47
N ILE A 273 -25.53 -6.47 -6.35
CA ILE A 273 -24.74 -6.86 -5.17
C ILE A 273 -23.51 -5.96 -5.00
N CYS A 274 -22.82 -5.59 -6.08
CA CYS A 274 -21.68 -4.65 -6.00
C CYS A 274 -22.10 -3.28 -5.48
N ILE A 275 -23.28 -2.79 -5.88
CA ILE A 275 -23.85 -1.52 -5.39
C ILE A 275 -24.19 -1.64 -3.89
N ASP A 276 -24.88 -2.70 -3.46
CA ASP A 276 -25.28 -2.95 -2.07
C ASP A 276 -24.05 -3.06 -1.14
N LEU A 277 -22.98 -3.66 -1.63
CA LEU A 277 -21.71 -3.77 -0.91
C LEU A 277 -20.85 -2.50 -0.96
N GLY A 278 -21.33 -1.44 -1.65
CA GLY A 278 -20.64 -0.15 -1.74
C GLY A 278 -19.36 -0.18 -2.57
N VAL A 279 -19.21 -1.13 -3.49
CA VAL A 279 -18.09 -1.20 -4.42
C VAL A 279 -18.25 -0.12 -5.50
N LYS A 280 -17.28 0.78 -5.62
CA LYS A 280 -17.37 1.97 -6.51
C LYS A 280 -16.74 1.77 -7.88
N THR A 281 -15.99 0.70 -8.08
CA THR A 281 -15.22 0.47 -9.31
C THR A 281 -15.92 -0.54 -10.21
N HIS A 282 -16.20 -0.16 -11.46
CA HIS A 282 -16.77 -1.09 -12.48
C HIS A 282 -15.83 -2.24 -12.86
N ARG A 283 -14.60 -2.21 -12.38
CA ARG A 283 -13.64 -3.29 -12.57
C ARG A 283 -14.06 -4.56 -11.83
N ALA A 284 -14.77 -4.41 -10.70
CA ALA A 284 -15.25 -5.55 -9.92
C ALA A 284 -16.21 -6.42 -10.72
N GLU A 285 -17.22 -5.84 -11.35
CA GLU A 285 -18.21 -6.56 -12.16
C GLU A 285 -17.53 -7.29 -13.35
N ILE A 286 -16.56 -6.63 -14.00
CA ILE A 286 -15.81 -7.21 -15.12
C ILE A 286 -15.00 -8.42 -14.64
N VAL A 287 -14.31 -8.30 -13.51
CA VAL A 287 -13.50 -9.39 -12.94
C VAL A 287 -14.39 -10.54 -12.49
N ILE A 288 -15.49 -10.26 -11.80
CA ILE A 288 -16.44 -11.29 -11.35
C ILE A 288 -17.00 -12.07 -12.55
N SER A 289 -17.44 -11.36 -13.60
CA SER A 289 -17.96 -12.00 -14.82
C SER A 289 -16.91 -12.88 -15.50
N ARG A 290 -15.67 -12.38 -15.65
CA ARG A 290 -14.56 -13.16 -16.24
C ARG A 290 -14.23 -14.37 -15.39
N THR A 291 -14.19 -14.22 -14.08
CA THR A 291 -13.88 -15.31 -13.14
C THR A 291 -14.98 -16.37 -13.16
N ALA A 292 -16.25 -15.98 -13.10
CA ALA A 292 -17.39 -16.91 -13.17
C ALA A 292 -17.42 -17.70 -14.49
N LYS A 293 -17.17 -17.03 -15.62
CA LYS A 293 -17.03 -17.71 -16.92
C LYS A 293 -15.87 -18.69 -16.93
N THR A 294 -14.77 -18.34 -16.26
CA THR A 294 -13.58 -19.22 -16.20
C THR A 294 -13.84 -20.43 -15.30
N ILE A 295 -14.60 -20.28 -14.22
CA ILE A 295 -15.02 -21.38 -13.35
C ILE A 295 -15.90 -22.34 -14.15
N ALA A 296 -16.93 -21.85 -14.85
CA ALA A 296 -17.79 -22.67 -15.69
C ALA A 296 -16.99 -23.44 -16.77
N ALA A 297 -16.02 -22.76 -17.41
CA ALA A 297 -15.14 -23.39 -18.38
C ALA A 297 -14.27 -24.51 -17.77
N PHE A 298 -13.75 -24.32 -16.57
CA PHE A 298 -12.94 -25.30 -15.86
C PHE A 298 -13.74 -26.54 -15.49
N ASP A 299 -15.03 -26.38 -15.18
CA ASP A 299 -15.99 -27.47 -14.97
C ASP A 299 -16.53 -28.09 -16.28
N GLY A 300 -16.04 -27.65 -17.44
CA GLY A 300 -16.48 -28.13 -18.75
C GLY A 300 -17.86 -27.65 -19.19
N ARG A 301 -18.41 -26.59 -18.54
CA ARG A 301 -19.74 -26.04 -18.84
C ARG A 301 -19.64 -24.81 -19.76
N THR A 302 -20.67 -24.60 -20.57
CA THR A 302 -20.79 -23.45 -21.48
C THR A 302 -21.70 -22.35 -20.94
N GLU A 303 -22.32 -22.56 -19.79
CA GLU A 303 -23.18 -21.59 -19.13
C GLU A 303 -22.76 -21.38 -17.68
N VAL A 304 -22.75 -20.12 -17.25
CA VAL A 304 -22.42 -19.72 -15.88
C VAL A 304 -23.63 -19.98 -14.98
N ASN A 305 -23.42 -20.62 -13.84
CA ASN A 305 -24.43 -20.79 -12.80
C ASN A 305 -24.23 -19.80 -11.64
N ARG A 306 -25.14 -19.83 -10.65
CA ARG A 306 -25.09 -18.94 -9.47
C ARG A 306 -23.92 -19.25 -8.54
N GLU A 307 -23.55 -20.52 -8.40
CA GLU A 307 -22.43 -20.93 -7.56
C GLU A 307 -21.10 -20.43 -8.12
N ASP A 308 -20.95 -20.38 -9.44
CA ASP A 308 -19.79 -19.78 -10.10
C ASP A 308 -19.67 -18.30 -9.77
N VAL A 309 -20.81 -17.58 -9.80
CA VAL A 309 -20.85 -16.15 -9.44
C VAL A 309 -20.51 -15.95 -7.97
N LYS A 310 -21.08 -16.76 -7.05
CA LYS A 310 -20.77 -16.71 -5.62
C LYS A 310 -19.26 -16.90 -5.37
N LYS A 311 -18.68 -17.95 -5.94
CA LYS A 311 -17.24 -18.24 -5.79
C LYS A 311 -16.37 -17.15 -6.41
N ALA A 312 -16.77 -16.63 -7.58
CA ALA A 312 -16.08 -15.51 -8.22
C ALA A 312 -16.12 -14.23 -7.36
N MET A 313 -17.25 -13.93 -6.71
CA MET A 313 -17.37 -12.80 -5.80
C MET A 313 -16.50 -12.96 -4.55
N GLU A 314 -16.45 -14.14 -3.95
CA GLU A 314 -15.58 -14.42 -2.81
C GLU A 314 -14.11 -14.07 -3.11
N LEU A 315 -13.63 -14.44 -4.30
CA LEU A 315 -12.25 -14.20 -4.71
C LEU A 315 -11.98 -12.75 -5.20
N ALA A 316 -12.98 -12.11 -5.83
CA ALA A 316 -12.80 -10.80 -6.45
C ALA A 316 -13.11 -9.62 -5.52
N LEU A 317 -13.97 -9.79 -4.51
CA LEU A 317 -14.44 -8.72 -3.65
C LEU A 317 -13.65 -8.58 -2.34
N ALA A 318 -12.91 -9.59 -1.91
CA ALA A 318 -12.20 -9.60 -0.63
C ALA A 318 -11.35 -8.33 -0.38
N HIS A 319 -10.72 -7.78 -1.42
CA HIS A 319 -9.86 -6.60 -1.35
C HIS A 319 -10.53 -5.29 -1.81
N ARG A 320 -11.76 -5.35 -2.30
CA ARG A 320 -12.53 -4.21 -2.83
C ARG A 320 -13.60 -3.71 -1.89
N MET A 321 -13.94 -4.50 -0.88
CA MET A 321 -14.88 -4.09 0.16
C MET A 321 -14.23 -3.15 1.17
N ARG A 322 -15.01 -2.23 1.71
CA ARG A 322 -14.57 -1.39 2.83
C ARG A 322 -14.46 -2.26 4.08
N SER A 323 -13.24 -2.52 4.54
CA SER A 323 -13.01 -3.09 5.86
C SER A 323 -13.34 -2.04 6.94
N ARG A 324 -13.99 -2.46 8.01
CA ARG A 324 -14.02 -1.65 9.23
C ARG A 324 -12.61 -1.55 9.81
N PRO A 325 -12.29 -0.45 10.52
CA PRO A 325 -11.03 -0.38 11.25
C PRO A 325 -10.90 -1.62 12.14
N PHE A 326 -9.74 -2.29 12.12
CA PHE A 326 -9.42 -3.48 12.91
C PHE A 326 -9.98 -4.84 12.47
N GLU A 327 -10.78 -4.90 11.43
CA GLU A 327 -11.14 -6.19 10.84
C GLU A 327 -10.29 -6.40 9.57
N PRO A 328 -9.63 -7.57 9.41
CA PRO A 328 -9.06 -7.92 8.12
C PRO A 328 -10.18 -7.84 7.07
N PRO A 329 -9.90 -7.48 5.82
CA PRO A 329 -10.92 -7.47 4.77
C PRO A 329 -11.37 -8.91 4.51
N THR A 330 -12.27 -9.40 5.35
CA THR A 330 -12.93 -10.68 5.20
C THR A 330 -14.33 -10.43 4.67
N LEU A 331 -14.63 -11.11 3.58
CA LEU A 331 -15.98 -11.11 3.04
C LEU A 331 -16.88 -11.73 4.11
N ASN A 332 -17.80 -10.94 4.67
CA ASN A 332 -18.81 -11.51 5.55
C ASN A 332 -19.77 -12.34 4.67
N LYS A 333 -19.54 -13.66 4.67
CA LYS A 333 -20.29 -14.63 3.87
C LYS A 333 -21.81 -14.52 4.09
N GLU A 334 -22.22 -14.19 5.33
CA GLU A 334 -23.62 -13.99 5.68
C GLU A 334 -24.23 -12.76 4.99
N LYS A 335 -23.46 -11.65 4.85
CA LYS A 335 -23.94 -10.47 4.13
C LYS A 335 -24.04 -10.73 2.63
N LEU A 336 -23.09 -11.46 2.06
CA LEU A 336 -23.12 -11.85 0.67
C LEU A 336 -24.35 -12.75 0.39
N GLU A 337 -24.59 -13.74 1.25
CA GLU A 337 -25.75 -14.64 1.14
C GLU A 337 -27.08 -13.90 1.32
N LYS A 338 -27.16 -12.94 2.25
CA LYS A 338 -28.34 -12.09 2.42
C LYS A 338 -28.61 -11.21 1.19
N SER A 339 -27.60 -10.55 0.63
CA SER A 339 -27.77 -9.75 -0.58
C SER A 339 -28.15 -10.63 -1.79
N MET A 340 -27.54 -11.81 -1.91
CA MET A 340 -27.92 -12.78 -2.96
C MET A 340 -29.35 -13.29 -2.82
N SER A 341 -29.84 -13.50 -1.59
CA SER A 341 -31.21 -13.95 -1.34
C SER A 341 -32.24 -12.83 -1.52
N GLN A 342 -31.92 -11.58 -1.16
CA GLN A 342 -32.80 -10.42 -1.36
C GLN A 342 -33.08 -10.17 -2.83
N HIS A 343 -32.09 -10.19 -3.69
CA HIS A 343 -32.28 -10.07 -5.15
C HIS A 343 -33.02 -11.26 -5.79
N GLN A 344 -33.23 -12.35 -5.05
CA GLN A 344 -34.10 -13.44 -5.48
C GLN A 344 -35.59 -13.16 -5.19
N HIS A 345 -35.90 -12.55 -4.06
CA HIS A 345 -37.30 -12.27 -3.64
C HIS A 345 -37.93 -11.12 -4.44
N GLU A 346 -37.14 -10.13 -4.87
CA GLU A 346 -37.66 -9.03 -5.69
C GLU A 346 -38.22 -9.49 -7.06
N LYS A 347 -37.66 -10.59 -7.64
CA LYS A 347 -38.19 -11.14 -8.90
C LYS A 347 -39.53 -11.87 -8.75
N GLN A 348 -39.85 -12.42 -7.58
CA GLN A 348 -41.14 -13.09 -7.36
C GLN A 348 -42.29 -12.11 -7.17
N HIS A 349 -42.02 -10.84 -6.81
CA HIS A 349 -43.02 -9.80 -6.59
C HIS A 349 -43.26 -8.88 -7.78
N GLN A 350 -42.46 -8.90 -8.83
CA GLN A 350 -42.68 -8.05 -10.03
C GLN A 350 -43.76 -8.56 -10.98
N HIS A 351 -44.36 -9.72 -10.72
CA HIS A 351 -45.50 -10.22 -11.50
C HIS A 351 -46.88 -9.98 -10.88
N GLN A 352 -46.96 -9.21 -9.79
CA GLN A 352 -48.25 -8.76 -9.25
C GLN A 352 -48.23 -7.24 -9.11
N ASN A 353 -48.99 -6.58 -9.97
CA ASN A 353 -49.24 -5.14 -9.94
C ASN A 353 -49.82 -4.69 -8.59
N PRO A 354 -49.25 -3.70 -7.93
CA PRO A 354 -49.96 -2.93 -6.92
C PRO A 354 -50.21 -1.49 -7.39
N LYS A 355 -51.45 -1.07 -7.19
CA LYS A 355 -51.93 0.33 -7.26
C LYS A 355 -51.17 1.20 -6.22
N PRO A 356 -51.03 2.51 -6.49
CA PRO A 356 -50.32 3.39 -5.56
C PRO A 356 -51.17 3.70 -4.33
N GLN A 357 -50.60 3.56 -3.16
CA GLN A 357 -51.10 4.10 -1.90
C GLN A 357 -50.23 5.29 -1.45
N GLU A 358 -50.95 6.35 -1.08
CA GLU A 358 -50.45 7.64 -0.60
C GLU A 358 -49.63 7.50 0.70
N LYS A 359 -48.54 8.23 0.76
CA LYS A 359 -47.71 8.38 1.96
C LYS A 359 -48.36 9.39 2.91
N GLN A 360 -48.69 8.95 4.11
CA GLN A 360 -48.91 9.84 5.26
C GLN A 360 -47.60 10.17 5.94
N GLU A 361 -47.33 11.46 6.06
CA GLU A 361 -46.21 12.03 6.81
C GLU A 361 -46.45 11.85 8.32
N GLN A 362 -45.49 11.28 9.03
CA GLN A 362 -45.46 11.32 10.49
C GLN A 362 -44.33 12.26 10.94
N GLN A 363 -44.71 13.25 11.71
CA GLN A 363 -43.86 14.24 12.37
C GLN A 363 -43.02 13.61 13.51
N PRO A 364 -41.83 14.13 13.79
CA PRO A 364 -41.01 13.66 14.91
C PRO A 364 -41.50 14.27 16.26
N ARG A 365 -41.55 13.43 17.28
CA ARG A 365 -41.78 13.85 18.67
C ARG A 365 -40.44 14.18 19.33
N GLU A 366 -40.41 15.35 19.97
CA GLU A 366 -39.34 15.79 20.88
C GLU A 366 -39.40 15.01 22.21
N PRO A 367 -38.25 14.75 22.87
CA PRO A 367 -38.22 14.21 24.21
C PRO A 367 -38.14 15.32 25.26
N ASP A 368 -38.94 15.19 26.28
CA ASP A 368 -39.08 16.01 27.48
C ASP A 368 -37.76 16.08 28.31
N GLU A 369 -37.42 17.31 28.71
CA GLU A 369 -36.49 17.61 29.79
C GLU A 369 -37.12 17.33 31.15
N ARG A 370 -36.43 16.53 31.98
CA ARG A 370 -36.64 16.59 33.44
C ARG A 370 -35.32 16.79 34.14
N GLN A 371 -35.20 17.94 34.76
CA GLN A 371 -34.19 18.38 35.73
C GLN A 371 -34.23 17.48 36.98
N GLU A 372 -33.11 17.05 37.45
CA GLU A 372 -32.88 16.82 38.87
C GLU A 372 -31.53 17.39 39.30
N ALA A 373 -31.64 18.45 40.13
CA ALA A 373 -30.53 19.04 40.86
C ALA A 373 -30.24 18.17 42.10
N ASN A 374 -28.98 17.82 42.37
CA ASN A 374 -28.53 17.58 43.73
C ASN A 374 -27.02 17.83 43.93
N GLN A 375 -26.82 18.84 44.71
CA GLN A 375 -25.86 19.04 45.81
C GLN A 375 -24.40 18.65 45.66
N THR A 376 -23.62 19.68 45.64
CA THR A 376 -22.19 19.80 45.85
C THR A 376 -21.73 19.24 47.20
N GLN A 377 -20.82 18.28 47.18
CA GLN A 377 -19.85 18.07 48.27
C GLN A 377 -18.45 17.99 47.67
N ALA A 378 -17.58 18.87 48.10
CA ALA A 378 -16.18 18.94 47.72
C ALA A 378 -15.43 17.73 48.28
N ALA A 379 -15.07 16.78 47.45
CA ALA A 379 -14.13 15.72 47.76
C ALA A 379 -12.80 15.98 47.03
N MET A 380 -11.69 15.70 47.71
CA MET A 380 -10.34 15.78 47.17
C MET A 380 -10.22 14.96 45.90
N PRO A 381 -9.46 15.39 44.89
CA PRO A 381 -9.37 14.69 43.61
C PRO A 381 -8.64 13.36 43.81
N GLN A 382 -9.36 12.25 43.66
CA GLN A 382 -8.81 10.93 43.53
C GLN A 382 -8.25 10.75 42.10
N GLU A 383 -7.09 10.11 41.99
CA GLU A 383 -6.53 9.74 40.71
C GLU A 383 -7.49 8.75 40.00
N GLN A 384 -7.89 9.08 38.78
CA GLN A 384 -8.77 8.25 37.96
C GLN A 384 -8.05 7.84 36.67
N VAL A 385 -8.20 6.57 36.29
CA VAL A 385 -7.69 6.02 35.03
C VAL A 385 -8.81 6.03 34.00
N PHE A 386 -8.57 6.58 32.83
CA PHE A 386 -9.57 6.74 31.78
C PHE A 386 -9.35 5.80 30.61
N GLU A 387 -10.44 5.42 29.96
CA GLU A 387 -10.42 4.61 28.75
C GLU A 387 -9.79 5.35 27.56
N ILE A 388 -9.34 4.60 26.57
CA ILE A 388 -8.78 5.13 25.33
C ILE A 388 -9.95 5.60 24.46
N GLY A 389 -9.94 6.85 23.99
CA GLY A 389 -10.91 7.35 23.03
C GLY A 389 -10.92 6.53 21.73
N THR A 390 -12.09 6.42 21.09
CA THR A 390 -12.25 5.63 19.86
C THR A 390 -11.29 6.09 18.78
N PRO A 391 -10.42 5.23 18.24
CA PRO A 391 -9.53 5.58 17.13
C PRO A 391 -10.33 5.90 15.87
N ILE A 392 -9.84 6.85 15.07
CA ILE A 392 -10.52 7.32 13.88
C ILE A 392 -10.18 6.45 12.67
N ASP A 393 -11.16 6.19 11.80
CA ASP A 393 -10.89 5.68 10.47
C ASP A 393 -10.29 6.79 9.57
N VAL A 394 -8.98 6.87 9.54
CA VAL A 394 -8.20 7.82 8.74
C VAL A 394 -8.57 7.78 7.25
N ARG A 395 -9.00 6.63 6.76
CA ARG A 395 -9.43 6.45 5.36
C ARG A 395 -10.74 7.17 5.05
N ALA A 396 -11.65 7.26 6.01
CA ALA A 396 -12.92 7.97 5.83
C ALA A 396 -12.71 9.49 5.70
N ILE A 397 -11.74 10.05 6.41
CA ILE A 397 -11.43 11.49 6.40
C ILE A 397 -10.80 11.94 5.08
N SER A 398 -9.95 11.09 4.48
CA SER A 398 -9.28 11.42 3.20
C SER A 398 -10.24 11.48 2.01
N MET A 399 -11.43 10.86 2.10
CA MET A 399 -12.42 10.82 1.02
C MET A 399 -13.38 12.02 0.99
N THR A 400 -13.47 12.81 2.06
CA THR A 400 -14.40 13.95 2.15
C THR A 400 -13.84 15.26 1.58
N ARG A 401 -12.58 15.30 1.13
CA ARG A 401 -12.01 16.51 0.52
C ARG A 401 -12.56 16.72 -0.88
N LYS A 402 -13.41 17.77 -1.04
CA LYS A 402 -13.80 18.35 -2.32
C LYS A 402 -12.55 18.63 -3.16
N ARG A 403 -12.51 18.11 -4.38
CA ARG A 403 -11.49 18.44 -5.37
C ARG A 403 -11.60 19.92 -5.70
N ASP A 404 -10.68 20.72 -5.19
CA ASP A 404 -10.47 22.07 -5.69
C ASP A 404 -9.86 21.97 -7.08
N ARG A 405 -10.58 22.54 -8.07
CA ARG A 405 -10.16 22.66 -9.46
C ARG A 405 -9.24 23.86 -9.62
N ILE A 406 -8.01 23.78 -9.23
CA ILE A 406 -6.99 24.74 -9.67
C ILE A 406 -5.70 24.04 -10.07
N ALA A 407 -5.48 24.10 -11.37
CA ALA A 407 -4.26 24.16 -12.17
C ALA A 407 -3.01 23.38 -11.69
N ARG A 408 -2.68 22.37 -12.52
CA ARG A 408 -1.31 22.01 -12.93
C ARG A 408 -0.21 22.20 -11.89
N ARG A 409 -0.12 21.29 -10.92
CA ARG A 409 1.15 20.87 -10.37
C ARG A 409 1.16 19.35 -10.31
N LYS A 410 2.10 18.77 -11.04
CA LYS A 410 2.43 17.34 -10.98
C LYS A 410 3.06 17.09 -9.61
N THR A 411 2.27 16.66 -8.63
CA THR A 411 2.76 15.87 -7.50
C THR A 411 1.55 15.39 -6.71
N ASN A 412 1.26 14.10 -6.79
CA ASN A 412 0.35 13.43 -5.89
C ASN A 412 1.06 13.26 -4.55
N GLY A 413 0.44 13.80 -3.48
CA GLY A 413 0.96 13.71 -2.12
C GLY A 413 1.06 12.27 -1.60
N ARG A 414 2.25 11.79 -1.59
CA ARG A 414 2.85 10.87 -0.63
C ARG A 414 4.08 11.58 -0.15
N ARG A 415 4.49 11.35 1.12
CA ARG A 415 5.71 11.93 1.67
C ARG A 415 6.78 11.89 0.62
N MET A 416 7.20 13.07 0.21
CA MET A 416 8.08 13.22 -0.94
C MET A 416 9.35 12.47 -0.63
N ASN A 417 9.73 11.60 -1.57
CA ASN A 417 11.09 11.14 -1.64
C ASN A 417 11.95 12.39 -1.83
N THR A 418 12.63 12.81 -0.79
CA THR A 418 13.54 13.96 -0.86
C THR A 418 14.76 13.50 -1.63
N ILE A 419 15.18 14.27 -2.64
CA ILE A 419 16.45 14.03 -3.31
C ILE A 419 17.52 14.11 -2.25
N ALA A 420 18.17 12.99 -1.94
CA ALA A 420 19.20 12.93 -0.92
C ALA A 420 20.40 13.75 -1.36
N LEU A 421 20.66 14.87 -0.68
CA LEU A 421 21.79 15.77 -0.94
C LEU A 421 23.17 15.13 -0.62
N ARG A 422 23.19 13.97 0.03
CA ARG A 422 24.40 13.19 0.34
C ARG A 422 24.29 11.82 -0.35
N ASN A 423 25.44 11.19 -0.65
CA ASN A 423 25.58 9.86 -1.30
C ASN A 423 24.86 8.70 -0.55
N ARG A 424 23.86 8.99 0.25
CA ARG A 424 22.98 8.06 0.97
C ARG A 424 21.61 8.03 0.29
N GLY A 425 21.00 6.88 0.24
CA GLY A 425 19.73 6.66 -0.43
C GLY A 425 19.83 5.70 -1.60
N ARG A 426 18.67 5.20 -2.05
CA ARG A 426 18.59 4.26 -3.14
C ARG A 426 18.75 4.99 -4.47
N TYR A 427 19.54 4.44 -5.39
CA TYR A 427 19.62 4.89 -6.78
C TYR A 427 18.29 4.66 -7.48
N LEU A 428 17.64 5.73 -7.90
CA LEU A 428 16.32 5.69 -8.56
C LEU A 428 16.48 5.73 -10.08
N ARG A 429 17.11 6.79 -10.58
CA ARG A 429 17.34 7.03 -12.01
C ARG A 429 18.58 7.87 -12.24
N GLN A 430 18.98 7.94 -13.49
CA GLN A 430 20.02 8.85 -13.95
C GLN A 430 19.47 10.26 -14.22
N ARG A 431 20.28 11.28 -13.99
CA ARG A 431 20.00 12.67 -14.39
C ARG A 431 21.22 13.31 -15.07
N MET A 432 21.00 14.42 -15.76
CA MET A 432 22.11 15.25 -16.21
C MET A 432 22.89 15.81 -15.02
N PRO A 433 24.24 15.94 -15.14
CA PRO A 433 25.07 16.39 -14.03
C PRO A 433 24.70 17.82 -13.61
N GLN A 434 24.49 18.01 -12.32
CA GLN A 434 24.27 19.33 -11.72
C GLN A 434 25.45 19.73 -10.83
N GLU A 435 26.00 18.79 -10.06
CA GLU A 435 27.08 19.04 -9.10
C GLU A 435 28.32 18.16 -9.31
N GLY A 436 28.26 17.13 -10.13
CA GLY A 436 29.38 16.25 -10.47
C GLY A 436 29.87 15.33 -9.35
N LYS A 437 29.07 15.12 -8.29
CA LYS A 437 29.52 14.44 -7.06
C LYS A 437 29.21 12.94 -6.97
N ASP A 438 28.17 12.45 -7.61
CA ASP A 438 27.73 11.04 -7.53
C ASP A 438 27.46 10.48 -8.94
N ILE A 439 28.53 10.08 -9.61
CA ILE A 439 28.47 9.63 -10.99
C ILE A 439 27.81 8.26 -11.10
N ALA A 440 26.83 8.15 -12.01
CA ALA A 440 26.21 6.91 -12.44
C ALA A 440 27.06 6.26 -13.53
N ILE A 441 28.01 5.42 -13.15
CA ILE A 441 29.02 4.83 -14.06
C ILE A 441 28.32 4.04 -15.18
N ASP A 442 27.34 3.24 -14.84
CA ASP A 442 26.55 2.43 -15.77
C ASP A 442 25.83 3.29 -16.82
N ALA A 443 25.17 4.35 -16.38
CA ALA A 443 24.46 5.28 -17.25
C ALA A 443 25.40 6.16 -18.09
N THR A 444 26.53 6.56 -17.52
CA THR A 444 27.57 7.32 -18.25
C THR A 444 28.16 6.46 -19.38
N ILE A 445 28.44 5.19 -19.13
CA ILE A 445 28.95 4.28 -20.17
C ILE A 445 27.88 4.07 -21.25
N ARG A 446 26.60 3.91 -20.89
CA ARG A 446 25.49 3.80 -21.85
C ARG A 446 25.35 5.04 -22.70
N ALA A 447 25.44 6.23 -22.12
CA ALA A 447 25.38 7.49 -22.87
C ALA A 447 26.56 7.65 -23.85
N ALA A 448 27.76 7.22 -23.47
CA ALA A 448 28.95 7.26 -24.31
C ALA A 448 28.95 6.19 -25.43
N ALA A 449 28.31 5.04 -25.21
CA ALA A 449 28.38 3.86 -26.07
C ALA A 449 28.02 4.10 -27.55
N PRO A 450 26.95 4.85 -27.91
CA PRO A 450 26.58 5.07 -29.31
C PRO A 450 27.60 5.87 -30.13
N TYR A 451 28.45 6.62 -29.45
CA TYR A 451 29.41 7.54 -30.10
C TYR A 451 30.82 6.98 -30.19
N GLN A 452 31.07 5.76 -29.72
CA GLN A 452 32.46 5.19 -29.64
C GLN A 452 33.11 5.06 -31.02
N MET A 453 32.35 4.69 -32.07
CA MET A 453 32.86 4.54 -33.43
C MET A 453 33.35 5.86 -34.06
N THR A 454 32.79 7.00 -33.64
CA THR A 454 33.15 8.33 -34.16
C THR A 454 34.23 9.04 -33.36
N ARG A 455 34.57 8.55 -32.18
CA ARG A 455 35.55 9.18 -31.28
C ARG A 455 36.92 8.60 -31.43
N ILE A 456 37.92 9.44 -31.66
CA ILE A 456 39.33 9.08 -31.83
C ILE A 456 40.03 9.23 -30.45
N GLY A 457 40.81 8.23 -30.01
CA GLY A 457 41.60 8.30 -28.77
C GLY A 457 42.16 6.95 -28.33
N PRO A 458 43.12 6.91 -27.40
CA PRO A 458 43.86 5.69 -27.02
C PRO A 458 43.09 4.76 -26.08
N ASN A 459 41.99 5.22 -25.44
CA ASN A 459 41.24 4.45 -24.44
C ASN A 459 40.20 3.53 -25.10
N ALA A 460 39.99 2.35 -24.47
CA ALA A 460 38.98 1.38 -24.95
C ALA A 460 37.58 1.92 -24.96
N VAL A 461 37.22 2.77 -24.00
CA VAL A 461 35.92 3.52 -23.95
C VAL A 461 36.25 4.99 -23.72
N LYS A 462 35.69 5.84 -24.58
CA LYS A 462 35.92 7.29 -24.57
C LYS A 462 34.69 8.00 -24.04
N VAL A 463 34.81 8.54 -22.82
CA VAL A 463 33.75 9.27 -22.12
C VAL A 463 34.06 10.76 -22.19
N LEU A 464 33.14 11.57 -22.69
CA LEU A 464 33.21 13.03 -22.69
C LEU A 464 32.36 13.61 -21.53
N SER A 465 32.58 14.88 -21.21
CA SER A 465 31.79 15.56 -20.16
C SER A 465 30.30 15.55 -20.38
N GLU A 466 29.84 15.57 -21.62
CA GLU A 466 28.42 15.49 -22.02
C GLU A 466 27.77 14.11 -21.81
N ASP A 467 28.60 13.05 -21.69
CA ASP A 467 28.12 11.69 -21.42
C ASP A 467 27.89 11.45 -19.94
N ILE A 468 28.46 12.28 -19.07
CA ILE A 468 28.38 12.09 -17.63
C ILE A 468 26.92 12.14 -17.18
N ARG A 469 26.55 11.16 -16.36
CA ARG A 469 25.25 11.05 -15.72
C ARG A 469 25.45 10.93 -14.23
N GLU A 470 24.61 11.62 -13.45
CA GLU A 470 24.58 11.53 -11.99
C GLU A 470 23.46 10.60 -11.53
N LYS A 471 23.69 9.98 -10.38
CA LYS A 471 22.67 9.19 -9.70
C LYS A 471 21.67 10.12 -9.01
N GLU A 472 20.41 10.02 -9.35
CA GLU A 472 19.35 10.57 -8.53
C GLU A 472 19.00 9.54 -7.47
N ARG A 473 19.32 9.88 -6.22
CA ARG A 473 19.03 9.03 -5.06
C ARG A 473 17.85 9.57 -4.31
N VAL A 474 17.05 8.64 -3.80
CA VAL A 474 15.88 8.95 -2.99
C VAL A 474 16.10 8.40 -1.60
N GLY A 475 16.09 9.30 -0.62
CA GLY A 475 16.05 9.01 0.80
C GLY A 475 14.62 9.12 1.32
N LYS A 476 14.23 8.26 2.24
CA LYS A 476 12.95 8.39 2.96
C LYS A 476 13.19 9.20 4.21
N THR A 477 12.66 10.42 4.27
CA THR A 477 12.67 11.26 5.47
C THR A 477 11.51 10.84 6.36
N SER A 478 11.78 10.54 7.64
CA SER A 478 10.77 10.23 8.64
C SER A 478 10.44 11.46 9.48
N ALA A 479 9.21 11.57 9.99
CA ALA A 479 8.86 12.53 11.02
C ALA A 479 8.85 11.86 12.40
N VAL A 480 9.18 12.67 13.44
CA VAL A 480 8.92 12.32 14.83
C VAL A 480 7.89 13.29 15.37
N VAL A 481 6.69 12.80 15.66
CA VAL A 481 5.60 13.58 16.24
C VAL A 481 5.52 13.29 17.73
N LEU A 482 5.74 14.29 18.55
CA LEU A 482 5.69 14.16 20.00
C LEU A 482 4.52 14.96 20.58
N PHE A 483 3.55 14.27 21.14
CA PHE A 483 2.45 14.89 21.89
C PHE A 483 2.90 15.23 23.30
N VAL A 484 2.67 16.48 23.72
CA VAL A 484 2.90 16.98 25.06
C VAL A 484 1.56 17.42 25.64
N VAL A 485 0.99 16.62 26.55
CA VAL A 485 -0.40 16.73 26.96
C VAL A 485 -0.52 17.11 28.42
N ASP A 486 -1.36 18.08 28.68
CA ASP A 486 -1.72 18.52 30.03
C ASP A 486 -2.69 17.49 30.66
N ALA A 487 -2.22 16.84 31.72
CA ALA A 487 -2.98 15.87 32.53
C ALA A 487 -3.38 16.44 33.90
N SER A 488 -3.33 17.75 34.10
CA SER A 488 -3.71 18.42 35.35
C SER A 488 -5.21 18.29 35.64
N GLY A 489 -5.60 18.51 36.93
CA GLY A 489 -6.95 18.21 37.44
C GLY A 489 -8.08 19.17 37.02
N SER A 490 -7.97 19.91 35.91
CA SER A 490 -9.07 20.75 35.39
C SER A 490 -10.17 19.87 34.74
N MET A 491 -11.42 20.35 34.73
CA MET A 491 -12.55 19.59 34.09
C MET A 491 -12.30 19.20 32.63
N GLY A 492 -11.44 19.93 31.91
CA GLY A 492 -11.04 19.59 30.54
C GLY A 492 -9.92 18.56 30.41
N ALA A 493 -9.23 18.16 31.49
CA ALA A 493 -8.09 17.25 31.42
C ALA A 493 -8.47 15.86 30.95
N MET A 494 -9.63 15.39 31.34
CA MET A 494 -10.18 14.09 30.91
C MET A 494 -10.37 14.04 29.39
N GLN A 495 -11.05 15.03 28.85
CA GLN A 495 -11.34 15.10 27.41
C GLN A 495 -10.05 15.31 26.58
N ARG A 496 -9.11 16.14 27.10
CA ARG A 496 -7.80 16.33 26.47
C ARG A 496 -7.02 15.03 26.36
N MET A 497 -6.96 14.26 27.46
CA MET A 497 -6.22 13.01 27.51
C MET A 497 -6.84 11.94 26.63
N GLU A 498 -8.16 11.77 26.67
CA GLU A 498 -8.89 10.81 25.86
C GLU A 498 -8.73 11.11 24.37
N SER A 499 -8.89 12.38 23.99
CA SER A 499 -8.72 12.82 22.60
C SER A 499 -7.28 12.67 22.11
N ALA A 500 -6.29 12.98 22.97
CA ALA A 500 -4.88 12.80 22.63
C ALA A 500 -4.52 11.32 22.46
N LYS A 501 -4.98 10.43 23.34
CA LYS A 501 -4.78 8.98 23.21
C LYS A 501 -5.37 8.46 21.89
N GLY A 502 -6.59 8.88 21.54
CA GLY A 502 -7.25 8.51 20.28
C GLY A 502 -6.49 9.02 19.05
N ALA A 503 -6.01 10.27 19.08
CA ALA A 503 -5.21 10.86 18.02
C ALA A 503 -3.85 10.17 17.84
N VAL A 504 -3.15 9.85 18.94
CA VAL A 504 -1.87 9.12 18.92
C VAL A 504 -2.05 7.75 18.28
N LEU A 505 -3.09 7.01 18.65
CA LEU A 505 -3.37 5.71 18.05
C LEU A 505 -3.71 5.82 16.57
N SER A 506 -4.54 6.80 16.19
CA SER A 506 -4.89 7.04 14.78
C SER A 506 -3.66 7.41 13.95
N MET A 507 -2.76 8.22 14.50
CA MET A 507 -1.49 8.56 13.85
C MET A 507 -0.54 7.37 13.76
N LEU A 508 -0.46 6.51 14.76
CA LEU A 508 0.37 5.31 14.71
C LEU A 508 -0.12 4.33 13.65
N MET A 509 -1.43 4.20 13.47
CA MET A 509 -2.01 3.39 12.38
C MET A 509 -1.63 3.93 11.01
N ASP A 510 -1.64 5.25 10.83
CA ASP A 510 -1.20 5.92 9.61
C ASP A 510 0.34 5.87 9.45
N SER A 511 1.07 5.99 10.55
CA SER A 511 2.54 5.98 10.60
C SER A 511 3.16 4.64 10.28
N TYR A 512 2.47 3.53 10.53
CA TYR A 512 2.92 2.20 10.12
C TYR A 512 3.16 2.14 8.60
N GLN A 513 2.34 2.84 7.82
CA GLN A 513 2.51 2.98 6.37
C GLN A 513 3.59 4.01 5.98
N LYS A 514 3.90 4.97 6.85
CA LYS A 514 4.72 6.15 6.55
C LYS A 514 6.10 6.14 7.21
N ARG A 515 6.41 5.14 8.07
CA ARG A 515 7.65 5.02 8.87
C ARG A 515 7.93 6.17 9.82
N ASP A 516 6.89 6.88 10.27
CA ASP A 516 7.04 7.91 11.28
C ASP A 516 7.04 7.33 12.68
N LYS A 517 7.59 8.09 13.60
CA LYS A 517 7.53 7.77 15.02
C LYS A 517 6.57 8.70 15.72
N VAL A 518 5.74 8.17 16.59
CA VAL A 518 4.84 8.93 17.44
C VAL A 518 5.18 8.65 18.89
N GLY A 519 5.25 9.69 19.69
CA GLY A 519 5.49 9.62 21.14
C GLY A 519 4.52 10.48 21.93
N MET A 520 4.44 10.25 23.23
CA MET A 520 3.57 11.01 24.13
C MET A 520 4.21 11.25 25.48
N ILE A 521 4.15 12.51 25.93
CA ILE A 521 4.49 12.96 27.28
C ILE A 521 3.22 13.51 27.92
N ALA A 522 2.98 13.17 29.17
CA ALA A 522 1.97 13.83 30.00
C ALA A 522 2.66 14.58 31.13
N PHE A 523 2.18 15.79 31.43
CA PHE A 523 2.69 16.56 32.54
C PHE A 523 1.60 16.83 33.60
N LYS A 524 1.92 16.49 34.85
CA LYS A 524 1.05 16.68 36.02
C LYS A 524 1.83 16.87 37.31
N GLY A 525 1.24 17.49 38.31
CA GLY A 525 1.84 17.64 39.64
C GLY A 525 3.07 18.55 39.64
N LYS A 526 4.27 18.00 39.67
CA LYS A 526 5.55 18.73 39.64
C LYS A 526 6.44 18.33 38.47
N GLU A 527 6.13 17.24 37.76
CA GLU A 527 7.00 16.62 36.77
C GLU A 527 6.25 16.30 35.47
N ALA A 528 7.01 16.06 34.44
CA ALA A 528 6.52 15.51 33.17
C ALA A 528 6.94 14.04 33.04
N GLU A 529 6.01 13.17 32.67
CA GLU A 529 6.22 11.74 32.51
C GLU A 529 6.22 11.33 31.05
N LEU A 530 7.18 10.48 30.66
CA LEU A 530 7.22 9.88 29.33
C LEU A 530 6.32 8.67 29.29
N ILE A 531 5.17 8.79 28.65
CA ILE A 531 4.16 7.74 28.56
C ILE A 531 4.48 6.78 27.42
N LEU A 532 4.70 7.33 26.22
CA LEU A 532 5.04 6.59 25.03
C LEU A 532 6.34 7.13 24.45
N PRO A 533 7.43 6.37 24.44
CA PRO A 533 8.64 6.76 23.73
C PRO A 533 8.36 6.81 22.22
N PRO A 534 9.08 7.68 21.47
CA PRO A 534 8.93 7.74 20.02
C PRO A 534 9.07 6.35 19.38
N CYS A 535 7.97 5.79 18.91
CA CYS A 535 7.90 4.46 18.31
C CYS A 535 6.91 4.43 17.13
N SER A 536 6.95 3.36 16.36
CA SER A 536 6.01 3.07 15.27
C SER A 536 5.11 1.86 15.57
N SER A 537 5.18 1.30 16.79
CA SER A 537 4.42 0.11 17.19
C SER A 537 3.09 0.49 17.83
N VAL A 538 2.00 0.03 17.23
CA VAL A 538 0.63 0.21 17.74
C VAL A 538 0.41 -0.60 19.02
N ASP A 539 0.95 -1.81 19.12
CA ASP A 539 0.78 -2.69 20.28
C ASP A 539 1.44 -2.11 21.53
N LEU A 540 2.65 -1.55 21.37
CA LEU A 540 3.34 -0.87 22.48
C LEU A 540 2.54 0.36 22.94
N ALA A 541 1.97 1.11 22.02
CA ALA A 541 1.15 2.26 22.35
C ALA A 541 -0.11 1.86 23.10
N LEU A 542 -0.81 0.83 22.64
CA LEU A 542 -2.01 0.31 23.30
C LEU A 542 -1.74 -0.13 24.74
N SER A 543 -0.63 -0.83 24.98
CA SER A 543 -0.25 -1.28 26.33
C SER A 543 0.07 -0.11 27.26
N ARG A 544 0.80 0.91 26.76
CA ARG A 544 1.25 2.06 27.56
C ARG A 544 0.16 3.12 27.79
N LEU A 545 -0.74 3.30 26.82
CA LEU A 545 -1.78 4.34 26.91
C LEU A 545 -2.98 3.94 27.79
N ARG A 546 -3.11 2.67 28.17
CA ARG A 546 -4.22 2.21 29.04
C ARG A 546 -4.16 2.75 30.46
N GLU A 547 -2.97 2.95 31.03
CA GLU A 547 -2.73 3.13 32.48
C GLU A 547 -2.36 4.57 32.86
N LEU A 548 -3.13 5.59 32.44
CA LEU A 548 -2.78 6.99 32.72
C LEU A 548 -3.74 7.65 33.72
N PRO A 549 -3.29 7.94 34.95
CA PRO A 549 -4.05 8.74 35.90
C PRO A 549 -3.93 10.25 35.58
N THR A 550 -5.01 11.01 35.83
CA THR A 550 -5.06 12.47 35.73
C THR A 550 -5.19 13.10 37.09
N GLY A 551 -4.72 14.33 37.26
CA GLY A 551 -4.86 15.12 38.49
C GLY A 551 -3.63 15.96 38.87
N GLY A 552 -3.78 16.94 39.72
CA GLY A 552 -2.70 17.75 40.31
C GLY A 552 -2.46 19.10 39.62
N LYS A 553 -1.26 19.68 39.82
CA LYS A 553 -0.83 20.98 39.29
C LYS A 553 -0.31 20.88 37.86
N THR A 554 -0.10 22.01 37.17
CA THR A 554 0.28 22.11 35.75
C THR A 554 1.74 22.60 35.60
N PRO A 555 2.74 21.67 35.50
CA PRO A 555 4.14 22.03 35.26
C PRO A 555 4.42 22.13 33.74
N LEU A 556 3.90 23.18 33.09
CA LEU A 556 3.98 23.39 31.64
C LEU A 556 5.43 23.49 31.15
N SER A 557 6.31 24.22 31.86
CA SER A 557 7.72 24.36 31.53
C SER A 557 8.47 23.02 31.57
N ALA A 558 8.14 22.15 32.54
CA ALA A 558 8.72 20.80 32.62
C ALA A 558 8.26 19.89 31.43
N GLY A 559 6.99 20.00 31.02
CA GLY A 559 6.46 19.30 29.85
C GLY A 559 7.20 19.68 28.57
N LEU A 560 7.32 20.98 28.30
CA LEU A 560 8.03 21.49 27.11
C LEU A 560 9.52 21.12 27.12
N SER A 561 10.19 21.29 28.27
CA SER A 561 11.62 20.96 28.43
C SER A 561 11.89 19.48 28.13
N LYS A 562 11.09 18.56 28.69
CA LYS A 562 11.23 17.12 28.46
C LYS A 562 10.93 16.74 27.02
N GLY A 563 9.94 17.40 26.40
CA GLY A 563 9.62 17.23 24.98
C GLY A 563 10.80 17.61 24.10
N LEU A 564 11.40 18.76 24.35
CA LEU A 564 12.54 19.25 23.59
C LEU A 564 13.77 18.34 23.74
N GLN A 565 14.06 17.85 24.95
CA GLN A 565 15.17 16.91 25.20
C GLN A 565 15.00 15.60 24.43
N LEU A 566 13.78 15.05 24.36
CA LEU A 566 13.49 13.85 23.61
C LEU A 566 13.66 14.05 22.11
N LEU A 567 13.13 15.12 21.55
CA LEU A 567 13.28 15.45 20.13
C LEU A 567 14.75 15.70 19.77
N GLN A 568 15.51 16.36 20.64
CA GLN A 568 16.97 16.54 20.46
C GLN A 568 17.69 15.18 20.45
N GLY A 569 17.27 14.24 21.30
CA GLY A 569 17.79 12.87 21.31
C GLY A 569 17.52 12.12 19.99
N GLU A 570 16.35 12.27 19.39
CA GLU A 570 16.01 11.66 18.10
C GLU A 570 16.76 12.32 16.94
N LEU A 571 16.93 13.65 16.94
CA LEU A 571 17.75 14.37 15.94
C LEU A 571 19.23 13.96 15.97
N ARG A 572 19.79 13.63 17.14
CA ARG A 572 21.16 13.11 17.23
C ARG A 572 21.32 11.70 16.65
N LYS A 573 20.23 10.90 16.65
CA LYS A 573 20.25 9.56 16.05
C LYS A 573 20.12 9.62 14.53
N ASP A 574 19.34 10.57 14.03
CA ASP A 574 19.11 10.77 12.61
C ASP A 574 18.85 12.26 12.32
N GLU A 575 19.84 12.94 11.73
CA GLU A 575 19.79 14.37 11.41
C GLU A 575 18.76 14.71 10.32
N GLU A 576 18.34 13.74 9.53
CA GLU A 576 17.34 13.94 8.46
C GLU A 576 15.91 13.86 8.96
N THR A 577 15.69 13.43 10.21
CA THR A 577 14.38 13.35 10.84
C THR A 577 13.76 14.75 11.02
N LYS A 578 12.47 14.90 10.71
CA LYS A 578 11.70 16.12 10.92
C LYS A 578 11.02 16.09 12.29
N PRO A 579 11.48 16.88 13.27
CA PRO A 579 10.89 16.90 14.61
C PRO A 579 9.64 17.78 14.63
N MET A 580 8.56 17.25 15.21
CA MET A 580 7.29 17.97 15.45
C MET A 580 6.87 17.81 16.90
N MET A 581 6.49 18.89 17.55
CA MET A 581 5.95 18.92 18.89
C MET A 581 4.52 19.45 18.88
N VAL A 582 3.58 18.67 19.45
CA VAL A 582 2.16 19.03 19.55
C VAL A 582 1.83 19.23 21.03
N LEU A 583 1.70 20.47 21.45
CA LEU A 583 1.28 20.84 22.79
C LEU A 583 -0.25 20.92 22.86
N ILE A 584 -0.84 20.22 23.85
CA ILE A 584 -2.29 20.26 24.14
C ILE A 584 -2.48 20.69 25.59
N SER A 585 -2.89 21.93 25.81
CA SER A 585 -3.06 22.52 27.14
C SER A 585 -4.05 23.68 27.09
N ASP A 586 -4.58 24.11 28.27
CA ASP A 586 -5.26 25.38 28.43
C ASP A 586 -4.27 26.56 28.69
N GLY A 587 -2.96 26.28 28.63
CA GLY A 587 -1.92 27.25 28.77
C GLY A 587 -1.70 27.78 30.20
N ARG A 588 -2.45 27.33 31.18
CA ARG A 588 -2.31 27.75 32.59
C ARG A 588 -1.15 27.01 33.23
N ALA A 589 -0.11 27.72 33.59
CA ALA A 589 1.06 27.18 34.28
C ALA A 589 1.10 27.68 35.71
N ASN A 590 1.23 26.78 36.69
CA ASN A 590 1.27 27.13 38.11
C ASN A 590 2.47 26.53 38.85
N VAL A 591 3.36 25.82 38.16
CA VAL A 591 4.61 25.27 38.69
C VAL A 591 5.74 25.53 37.69
N GLY A 592 6.80 26.20 38.14
CA GLY A 592 8.06 26.42 37.40
C GLY A 592 9.12 25.41 37.80
N MET A 593 10.23 25.35 37.06
CA MET A 593 11.38 24.50 37.31
C MET A 593 12.43 25.11 38.25
N GLY A 594 12.25 26.34 38.68
CA GLY A 594 13.17 27.04 39.61
C GLY A 594 13.34 28.55 39.33
N GLY A 595 12.80 29.05 38.20
CA GLY A 595 12.77 30.43 37.80
C GLY A 595 11.36 31.01 37.73
N LYS A 596 11.22 32.18 37.07
CA LYS A 596 9.91 32.70 36.72
C LYS A 596 9.33 31.86 35.56
N ILE A 597 8.12 31.36 35.76
CA ILE A 597 7.46 30.45 34.80
C ILE A 597 7.46 31.02 33.38
N LYS A 598 7.18 32.31 33.22
CA LYS A 598 7.15 32.98 31.92
C LYS A 598 8.52 32.93 31.22
N ASP A 599 9.60 33.28 31.96
CA ASP A 599 10.95 33.33 31.41
C ASP A 599 11.42 31.92 31.00
N GLU A 600 11.10 30.87 31.77
CA GLU A 600 11.37 29.47 31.44
C GLU A 600 10.67 29.04 30.16
N ILE A 601 9.37 29.38 30.03
CA ILE A 601 8.58 29.02 28.83
C ILE A 601 9.14 29.69 27.58
N ILE A 602 9.49 30.96 27.64
CA ILE A 602 10.07 31.72 26.53
C ILE A 602 11.41 31.09 26.13
N GLU A 603 12.32 30.85 27.10
CA GLU A 603 13.63 30.25 26.83
C GLU A 603 13.52 28.88 26.13
N ILE A 604 12.60 28.01 26.60
CA ILE A 604 12.38 26.68 26.00
C ILE A 604 11.79 26.81 24.60
N SER A 605 10.88 27.75 24.38
CA SER A 605 10.25 28.00 23.08
C SER A 605 11.27 28.54 22.05
N GLU A 606 12.17 29.43 22.46
CA GLU A 606 13.28 29.90 21.61
C GLU A 606 14.24 28.76 21.25
N LYS A 607 14.59 27.89 22.20
CA LYS A 607 15.41 26.71 21.95
C LYS A 607 14.72 25.74 20.97
N SER A 608 13.40 25.58 21.08
CA SER A 608 12.61 24.77 20.10
C SER A 608 12.75 25.32 18.68
N LYS A 609 12.65 26.64 18.51
CA LYS A 609 12.85 27.33 17.25
C LYS A 609 14.26 27.15 16.70
N GLN A 610 15.30 27.30 17.53
CA GLN A 610 16.70 27.13 17.13
C GLN A 610 17.02 25.71 16.68
N LEU A 611 16.37 24.70 17.25
CA LEU A 611 16.49 23.30 16.86
C LEU A 611 15.65 22.91 15.64
N GLY A 612 14.90 23.87 15.06
CA GLY A 612 14.04 23.61 13.91
C GLY A 612 12.85 22.69 14.21
N VAL A 613 12.39 22.64 15.47
CA VAL A 613 11.22 21.85 15.87
C VAL A 613 9.95 22.54 15.40
N HIS A 614 9.15 21.88 14.57
CA HIS A 614 7.84 22.38 14.18
C HIS A 614 6.86 22.27 15.36
N THR A 615 6.55 23.40 15.99
CA THR A 615 5.71 23.43 17.19
C THR A 615 4.27 23.76 16.82
N ILE A 616 3.33 22.92 17.25
CA ILE A 616 1.88 23.10 17.12
C ILE A 616 1.32 23.25 18.53
N VAL A 617 0.60 24.32 18.78
CA VAL A 617 -0.03 24.58 20.07
C VAL A 617 -1.54 24.54 19.91
N ILE A 618 -2.19 23.60 20.59
CA ILE A 618 -3.63 23.39 20.60
C ILE A 618 -4.15 23.87 21.95
N ASP A 619 -4.78 25.02 21.90
CA ASP A 619 -5.34 25.71 23.07
C ASP A 619 -6.76 25.24 23.34
N THR A 620 -6.97 24.67 24.53
CA THR A 620 -8.26 24.09 24.95
C THR A 620 -8.97 24.97 25.97
N GLU A 621 -8.56 26.23 26.12
CA GLU A 621 -9.22 27.18 27.04
C GLU A 621 -10.62 27.53 26.51
N VAL A 622 -11.67 27.20 27.30
CA VAL A 622 -13.06 27.54 26.97
C VAL A 622 -13.34 28.97 27.43
N VAL A 623 -13.70 29.84 26.49
CA VAL A 623 -14.09 31.23 26.79
C VAL A 623 -15.60 31.29 27.02
N GLU A 624 -16.04 31.43 28.25
CA GLU A 624 -17.46 31.46 28.64
C GLU A 624 -18.20 32.78 28.38
N SER A 625 -17.54 33.86 27.93
CA SER A 625 -18.21 35.14 27.75
C SER A 625 -17.84 35.91 26.50
N SER A 626 -18.86 36.36 25.82
CA SER A 626 -18.90 37.03 24.51
C SER A 626 -18.35 38.48 24.48
N PHE A 627 -17.73 39.02 25.53
CA PHE A 627 -17.44 40.47 25.59
C PHE A 627 -15.95 40.87 25.58
N MET A 628 -15.02 39.95 25.87
CA MET A 628 -13.58 40.19 25.71
C MET A 628 -12.87 38.87 25.44
N ASP A 629 -12.31 38.74 24.26
CA ASP A 629 -11.51 37.57 23.81
C ASP A 629 -10.12 37.57 24.50
N MET A 630 -10.08 37.66 25.84
CA MET A 630 -8.84 37.64 26.64
C MET A 630 -8.60 36.21 27.16
N ARG A 631 -7.78 35.46 26.46
CA ARG A 631 -7.25 34.17 26.95
C ARG A 631 -6.09 34.41 27.90
N LEU A 632 -6.14 33.78 29.07
CA LEU A 632 -5.20 33.99 30.17
C LEU A 632 -3.97 33.07 30.14
N GLY A 633 -3.92 32.10 29.18
CA GLY A 633 -2.86 31.11 29.12
C GLY A 633 -1.66 31.50 28.23
N TYR A 634 -0.53 30.82 28.43
CA TYR A 634 0.71 31.02 27.67
C TYR A 634 0.71 30.39 26.27
N CYS A 635 -0.35 29.70 25.85
CA CYS A 635 -0.42 28.93 24.58
C CYS A 635 -0.06 29.78 23.36
N ARG A 636 -0.61 30.98 23.25
CA ARG A 636 -0.33 31.90 22.14
C ARG A 636 1.11 32.38 22.13
N GLU A 637 1.64 32.76 23.29
CA GLU A 637 3.01 33.26 23.47
C GLU A 637 4.04 32.15 23.11
N ILE A 638 3.76 30.89 23.50
CA ILE A 638 4.58 29.73 23.14
C ILE A 638 4.63 29.54 21.61
N ALA A 639 3.47 29.58 20.93
CA ALA A 639 3.41 29.42 19.49
C ALA A 639 4.17 30.54 18.75
N GLU A 640 3.98 31.80 19.15
CA GLU A 640 4.65 32.94 18.54
C GLU A 640 6.18 32.89 18.75
N THR A 641 6.64 32.60 19.97
CA THR A 641 8.06 32.50 20.30
C THR A 641 8.76 31.33 19.63
N ALA A 642 8.11 30.16 19.59
CA ALA A 642 8.63 28.99 18.90
C ALA A 642 8.57 29.11 17.38
N GLY A 643 7.90 30.13 16.82
CA GLY A 643 7.65 30.24 15.38
C GLY A 643 6.72 29.16 14.87
N GLY A 644 5.85 28.63 15.72
CA GLY A 644 4.95 27.53 15.46
C GLY A 644 3.54 27.97 15.07
N LYS A 645 2.60 27.03 15.12
CA LYS A 645 1.19 27.25 14.77
C LYS A 645 0.30 27.19 16.00
N TYR A 646 -0.68 28.09 16.06
CA TYR A 646 -1.64 28.19 17.16
C TYR A 646 -3.05 27.83 16.68
N TYR A 647 -3.70 26.90 17.39
CA TYR A 647 -5.04 26.41 17.10
C TYR A 647 -5.92 26.51 18.35
N PRO A 648 -6.83 27.49 18.43
CA PRO A 648 -7.85 27.52 19.47
C PRO A 648 -8.97 26.55 19.16
N VAL A 649 -9.24 25.59 20.06
CA VAL A 649 -10.22 24.53 19.85
C VAL A 649 -11.18 24.48 21.04
N SER A 650 -12.45 24.86 20.83
CA SER A 650 -13.49 24.87 21.87
C SER A 650 -14.16 23.49 22.09
N GLY A 651 -13.85 22.48 21.30
CA GLY A 651 -14.32 21.10 21.46
C GLY A 651 -13.26 20.15 20.95
N LEU A 652 -12.55 19.49 21.86
CA LEU A 652 -11.46 18.60 21.48
C LEU A 652 -11.99 17.21 21.14
N SER A 653 -11.82 16.78 19.88
CA SER A 653 -12.08 15.41 19.47
C SER A 653 -10.81 14.78 18.90
N PRO A 654 -10.67 13.43 18.95
CA PRO A 654 -9.54 12.75 18.32
C PRO A 654 -9.39 13.12 16.84
N GLU A 655 -10.52 13.31 16.14
CA GLU A 655 -10.58 13.69 14.72
C GLU A 655 -10.01 15.07 14.45
N ALA A 656 -10.37 16.05 15.27
CA ALA A 656 -9.86 17.41 15.13
C ALA A 656 -8.33 17.43 15.32
N LEU A 657 -7.82 16.73 16.34
CA LEU A 657 -6.39 16.62 16.63
C LEU A 657 -5.64 15.95 15.47
N TYR A 658 -6.13 14.81 15.01
CA TYR A 658 -5.52 14.09 13.88
C TYR A 658 -5.44 14.99 12.64
N ASN A 659 -6.54 15.65 12.28
CA ASN A 659 -6.60 16.52 11.10
C ASN A 659 -5.63 17.69 11.17
N ILE A 660 -5.52 18.35 12.31
CA ILE A 660 -4.57 19.46 12.52
C ILE A 660 -3.13 18.95 12.32
N VAL A 661 -2.77 17.85 12.95
CA VAL A 661 -1.40 17.33 12.90
C VAL A 661 -1.06 16.77 11.52
N ASP A 662 -1.98 16.07 10.83
CA ASP A 662 -1.77 15.57 9.46
C ASP A 662 -1.58 16.71 8.44
N VAL A 663 -2.34 17.80 8.58
CA VAL A 663 -2.19 19.00 7.71
C VAL A 663 -0.85 19.66 7.94
N GLU A 664 -0.48 19.92 9.20
CA GLU A 664 0.79 20.56 9.53
C GLU A 664 1.99 19.69 9.19
N GLN A 665 1.87 18.37 9.33
CA GLN A 665 2.88 17.43 8.93
C GLN A 665 3.09 17.45 7.40
N LYS A 666 2.03 17.57 6.61
CA LYS A 666 2.13 17.73 5.15
C LYS A 666 2.82 19.04 4.78
N LEU A 667 2.46 20.15 5.42
CA LEU A 667 3.08 21.46 5.20
C LEU A 667 4.57 21.46 5.58
N LEU A 668 4.97 20.77 6.63
CA LEU A 668 6.37 20.63 7.05
C LEU A 668 7.24 19.96 5.98
N PHE A 669 6.66 19.03 5.21
CA PHE A 669 7.36 18.39 4.10
C PHE A 669 7.32 19.22 2.81
N GLU A 670 6.30 20.05 2.59
CA GLU A 670 6.15 20.90 1.39
C GLU A 670 6.98 22.19 1.46
N SER A 671 7.27 22.71 2.63
CA SER A 671 7.99 23.99 2.80
C SER A 671 9.50 23.92 2.50
N ASN A 672 10.07 22.74 2.27
CA ASN A 672 11.48 22.53 1.96
C ASN A 672 11.74 22.19 0.47
N THR A 673 10.78 22.43 -0.43
CA THR A 673 10.92 22.39 -1.89
C THR A 673 10.84 23.80 -2.47
#